data_5421b7b169f27f7a9a062b908c3242a4
#
_entry.id   5421b7b169f27f7a9a062b908c3242a4
#
_cell.length_a   1.000
_cell.length_b   1.000
_cell.length_c   1.000
_cell.angle_alpha   90.00
_cell.angle_beta   90.00
_cell.angle_gamma   90.00
#
_symmetry.space_group_name_H-M   'P 1'
#
loop_
_entity.id
_entity.type
_entity.pdbx_description
1 polymer ?
#
loop_
_entity_poly.entity_id
_entity_poly.type
_entity_poly.pdbx_seq_one_letter_code
_entity_poly.pdbx_strand_id
1 'polypeptide(L)'
;MTKLDRREVMNLLTAGGLAAAAGTVDAVARANAAPADSGKAAEAMLAGAATTLATRYWIDPKLLAVPKLPWRKIHQDFQNSQYAPAIGEKFDADEFGDRLRAARVQLMLVFAKDMHGYFYYPTKYNPRHPGLKFDLLGEQVKACRKRGIEVHAYYCATWDNYLAERHPEWLTLNRDRQNYLPKFDQTPGWTSLCLSREAFVQLMLNHVEEFVSKYDLDGIWMDMPAPIDAQCYCDECLRQIRAKGQDPLDVVVQAEHKHELYISFMKRTHALVKKHKPAAQVEWNWQDLFGLAERLPWTDTIDIECVPTASWGYYYLPLMMRYIRAFGHPVRGLTGRFLGFWSDFGGLKSQTQLHLELATMVANATRCNIGDQPHPNARLDPAVFAIIGNCFARIERLEPYLDQAAPVTEAVFVISGLPGTRPVADRSAATAPSAEDMYRRGIRDFLKTSGLPAPGAERSDAERRKNMGEIDGMIKLLLESKVQFDVMEPNAHWERYPLVILEEDLPVDGGMAERLHAYIAQGGAVMVSNESGLLKAQETSWLERYGLHYEGKSEFYPSYLIAEDGLIGGLPSYEYVLYEGATRWRTQGAAKNLAKLGVPLFQRMPEHYTGHRQTPFDHATEYAALACSGKVALFGFPIALSYYRANYWAYNSMFRHMLRQVLPAPLVETNAPMTTEVTLTHQTARADINRPERYMVHVVNFQPTRSTVRSPDFFDDPVALTDVIVRVNLPLKSVKARAVDAGMDLQTRAAPNGGIEVTVPRIAIHEIISFEPA
;
A
#
# COMPACT_ATOMS: atom_id res chain seq x y z
N MET A 1 50.35 -29.77 15.22
CA MET A 1 49.36 -28.77 14.78
C MET A 1 49.68 -28.36 13.35
N THR A 2 49.16 -29.09 12.39
CA THR A 2 49.35 -28.89 10.95
C THR A 2 48.39 -27.80 10.47
N LYS A 3 48.93 -26.80 9.80
CA LYS A 3 48.14 -25.72 9.18
C LYS A 3 47.40 -26.31 7.97
N LEU A 4 46.10 -26.30 8.02
CA LEU A 4 45.24 -26.60 6.87
C LEU A 4 45.40 -25.50 5.79
N ASP A 5 45.47 -25.93 4.53
CA ASP A 5 45.60 -25.05 3.36
C ASP A 5 44.28 -24.30 3.11
N ARG A 6 44.41 -23.07 2.63
CA ARG A 6 43.28 -22.18 2.30
C ARG A 6 42.28 -22.79 1.31
N ARG A 7 42.69 -23.78 0.50
CA ARG A 7 41.82 -24.52 -0.42
C ARG A 7 40.92 -25.54 0.26
N GLU A 8 41.39 -26.17 1.35
CA GLU A 8 40.61 -27.15 2.10
C GLU A 8 39.51 -26.47 2.94
N VAL A 9 39.76 -25.26 3.42
CA VAL A 9 38.75 -24.45 4.13
C VAL A 9 37.65 -23.96 3.18
N MET A 10 37.99 -23.61 1.95
CA MET A 10 37.01 -23.20 0.93
C MET A 10 36.12 -24.36 0.47
N ASN A 11 36.62 -25.57 0.38
CA ASN A 11 35.82 -26.75 -0.01
C ASN A 11 34.86 -27.22 1.10
N LEU A 12 35.16 -26.95 2.37
CA LEU A 12 34.27 -27.24 3.49
C LEU A 12 33.12 -26.21 3.61
N LEU A 13 33.38 -24.96 3.21
CA LEU A 13 32.35 -23.89 3.22
C LEU A 13 31.36 -24.01 2.03
N THR A 14 31.82 -24.54 0.87
CA THR A 14 30.93 -24.75 -0.29
C THR A 14 30.06 -26.00 -0.18
N ALA A 15 30.49 -27.03 0.54
CA ALA A 15 29.70 -28.26 0.75
C ALA A 15 28.60 -28.09 1.85
N GLY A 16 28.83 -27.22 2.84
CA GLY A 16 27.84 -26.94 3.90
C GLY A 16 26.78 -25.96 3.50
N GLY A 17 27.06 -25.02 2.58
CA GLY A 17 26.14 -23.98 2.16
C GLY A 17 25.01 -24.47 1.22
N LEU A 18 25.29 -25.49 0.41
CA LEU A 18 24.32 -26.03 -0.55
C LEU A 18 23.27 -26.97 0.08
N ALA A 19 23.61 -27.60 1.19
CA ALA A 19 22.65 -28.47 1.90
C ALA A 19 21.64 -27.69 2.76
N ALA A 20 22.01 -26.50 3.23
CA ALA A 20 21.10 -25.64 4.01
C ALA A 20 20.10 -24.88 3.12
N ALA A 21 20.49 -24.51 1.89
CA ALA A 21 19.61 -23.79 0.97
C ALA A 21 18.48 -24.67 0.37
N ALA A 22 18.73 -25.99 0.22
CA ALA A 22 17.72 -26.91 -0.30
C ALA A 22 16.65 -27.30 0.75
N GLY A 23 16.96 -27.21 2.04
CA GLY A 23 16.02 -27.53 3.13
C GLY A 23 15.03 -26.39 3.43
N THR A 24 15.40 -25.13 3.15
CA THR A 24 14.56 -23.95 3.48
C THR A 24 13.46 -23.68 2.46
N VAL A 25 13.64 -24.07 1.20
CA VAL A 25 12.61 -23.90 0.15
C VAL A 25 11.42 -24.84 0.39
N ASP A 26 11.67 -26.06 0.89
CA ASP A 26 10.61 -27.02 1.21
C ASP A 26 9.80 -26.65 2.48
N ALA A 27 10.39 -25.95 3.43
CA ALA A 27 9.71 -25.54 4.67
C ALA A 27 8.74 -24.37 4.42
N VAL A 28 9.10 -23.41 3.57
CA VAL A 28 8.20 -22.30 3.19
C VAL A 28 7.04 -22.79 2.33
N ALA A 29 7.26 -23.80 1.49
CA ALA A 29 6.19 -24.43 0.70
C ALA A 29 5.20 -25.24 1.58
N ARG A 30 5.63 -25.75 2.73
CA ARG A 30 4.76 -26.53 3.65
C ARG A 30 4.00 -25.67 4.66
N ALA A 31 4.48 -24.47 4.99
CA ALA A 31 3.79 -23.55 5.88
C ALA A 31 2.58 -22.85 5.21
N ASN A 32 2.51 -22.83 3.89
CA ASN A 32 1.43 -22.20 3.10
C ASN A 32 0.34 -23.17 2.62
N ALA A 33 0.32 -24.40 3.07
CA ALA A 33 -0.76 -25.34 2.79
C ALA A 33 -1.95 -25.05 3.72
N ALA A 34 -2.96 -24.37 3.20
CA ALA A 34 -4.27 -24.20 3.87
C ALA A 34 -4.90 -25.57 4.17
N PRO A 35 -5.73 -25.69 5.24
CA PRO A 35 -6.40 -26.95 5.56
C PRO A 35 -7.25 -27.45 4.39
N ALA A 36 -7.23 -28.75 4.15
CA ALA A 36 -7.81 -29.43 2.98
C ALA A 36 -9.31 -29.18 2.72
N ASP A 37 -10.07 -28.57 3.64
CA ASP A 37 -11.49 -28.26 3.46
C ASP A 37 -11.77 -26.91 2.76
N SER A 38 -10.77 -26.02 2.69
CA SER A 38 -10.89 -24.78 1.91
C SER A 38 -10.69 -25.01 0.40
N GLY A 39 -10.01 -26.08 0.02
CA GLY A 39 -9.75 -26.47 -1.37
C GLY A 39 -11.02 -26.81 -2.14
N LYS A 40 -11.96 -27.51 -1.54
CA LYS A 40 -13.22 -27.90 -2.21
C LYS A 40 -14.18 -26.73 -2.45
N ALA A 41 -14.20 -25.74 -1.56
CA ALA A 41 -14.96 -24.51 -1.77
C ALA A 41 -14.31 -23.61 -2.83
N ALA A 42 -12.98 -23.57 -2.88
CA ALA A 42 -12.22 -22.87 -3.90
C ALA A 42 -12.32 -23.57 -5.29
N GLU A 43 -12.28 -24.91 -5.33
CA GLU A 43 -12.52 -25.66 -6.57
C GLU A 43 -13.95 -25.51 -7.08
N ALA A 44 -14.96 -25.47 -6.23
CA ALA A 44 -16.35 -25.22 -6.61
C ALA A 44 -16.55 -23.77 -7.13
N MET A 45 -15.83 -22.78 -6.57
CA MET A 45 -15.80 -21.41 -7.09
C MET A 45 -15.01 -21.32 -8.41
N LEU A 46 -13.90 -22.06 -8.56
CA LEU A 46 -13.12 -22.14 -9.78
C LEU A 46 -13.85 -22.89 -10.89
N ALA A 47 -14.61 -23.94 -10.58
CA ALA A 47 -15.45 -24.65 -11.55
C ALA A 47 -16.63 -23.81 -12.07
N GLY A 48 -17.13 -22.86 -11.26
CA GLY A 48 -18.08 -21.83 -11.70
C GLY A 48 -17.44 -20.68 -12.48
N ALA A 49 -16.14 -20.44 -12.32
CA ALA A 49 -15.37 -19.40 -13.00
C ALA A 49 -14.64 -19.90 -14.26
N ALA A 50 -14.64 -21.21 -14.54
CA ALA A 50 -13.98 -21.81 -15.69
C ALA A 50 -14.69 -21.52 -17.05
N THR A 51 -15.74 -20.73 -17.02
CA THR A 51 -16.42 -20.23 -18.22
C THR A 51 -16.09 -18.74 -18.39
N THR A 52 -15.08 -18.51 -19.22
CA THR A 52 -14.77 -17.24 -19.86
C THR A 52 -13.99 -16.20 -19.04
N LEU A 53 -12.69 -16.08 -19.29
CA LEU A 53 -11.98 -14.79 -19.35
C LEU A 53 -12.56 -13.88 -20.46
N ALA A 54 -13.85 -13.96 -20.70
CA ALA A 54 -14.63 -13.12 -21.58
C ALA A 54 -15.12 -11.85 -20.87
N THR A 55 -14.91 -11.71 -19.56
CA THR A 55 -15.22 -10.48 -18.84
C THR A 55 -14.05 -9.53 -18.95
N ARG A 56 -14.31 -8.34 -19.52
CA ARG A 56 -13.34 -7.26 -19.65
C ARG A 56 -12.90 -6.65 -18.31
N TYR A 57 -13.45 -7.10 -17.18
CA TYR A 57 -13.22 -6.57 -15.85
C TYR A 57 -13.62 -7.54 -14.75
N TRP A 58 -13.15 -7.27 -13.54
CA TRP A 58 -13.50 -7.97 -12.32
C TRP A 58 -14.23 -7.04 -11.34
N ILE A 59 -15.23 -7.55 -10.64
CA ILE A 59 -15.89 -6.92 -9.49
C ILE A 59 -15.94 -7.94 -8.37
N ASP A 60 -15.36 -7.64 -7.21
CA ASP A 60 -15.38 -8.57 -6.08
C ASP A 60 -16.78 -8.62 -5.43
N PRO A 61 -17.47 -9.78 -5.46
CA PRO A 61 -18.81 -9.91 -4.87
C PRO A 61 -18.81 -9.72 -3.35
N LYS A 62 -17.69 -9.96 -2.66
CA LYS A 62 -17.59 -9.74 -1.22
C LYS A 62 -17.70 -8.26 -0.87
N LEU A 63 -17.14 -7.37 -1.69
CA LEU A 63 -17.24 -5.92 -1.48
C LEU A 63 -18.65 -5.41 -1.68
N LEU A 64 -19.42 -5.99 -2.61
CA LEU A 64 -20.85 -5.69 -2.79
C LEU A 64 -21.70 -6.12 -1.60
N ALA A 65 -21.26 -7.14 -0.86
CA ALA A 65 -21.95 -7.71 0.30
C ALA A 65 -21.50 -7.11 1.65
N VAL A 66 -20.55 -6.16 1.66
CA VAL A 66 -20.07 -5.53 2.90
C VAL A 66 -21.23 -4.93 3.69
N PRO A 67 -21.37 -5.23 4.99
CA PRO A 67 -22.39 -4.62 5.83
C PRO A 67 -22.29 -3.10 5.84
N LYS A 68 -23.42 -2.42 6.14
CA LYS A 68 -23.39 -0.98 6.33
C LYS A 68 -22.49 -0.65 7.52
N LEU A 69 -21.38 0.02 7.24
CA LEU A 69 -20.40 0.47 8.23
C LEU A 69 -20.33 2.01 8.18
N PRO A 70 -19.99 2.68 9.30
CA PRO A 70 -19.81 4.13 9.32
C PRO A 70 -18.82 4.63 8.27
N TRP A 71 -19.23 5.68 7.53
CA TRP A 71 -18.41 6.33 6.52
C TRP A 71 -17.49 7.39 7.11
N ARG A 72 -17.88 8.02 8.23
CA ARG A 72 -17.27 9.21 8.80
C ARG A 72 -16.78 8.93 10.22
N LYS A 73 -15.50 8.52 10.34
CA LYS A 73 -14.82 8.22 11.60
C LYS A 73 -13.89 9.37 11.99
N ILE A 74 -13.80 9.63 13.29
CA ILE A 74 -12.73 10.42 13.91
C ILE A 74 -11.85 9.52 14.74
N HIS A 75 -10.56 9.55 14.47
CA HIS A 75 -9.53 8.95 15.28
C HIS A 75 -8.95 10.02 16.21
N GLN A 76 -9.35 10.00 17.48
CA GLN A 76 -8.75 10.84 18.49
C GLN A 76 -7.40 10.25 18.90
N ASP A 77 -6.31 11.00 18.72
CA ASP A 77 -5.01 10.66 19.30
C ASP A 77 -4.84 11.43 20.62
N PHE A 78 -4.70 10.71 21.74
CA PHE A 78 -4.71 11.29 23.09
C PHE A 78 -3.57 10.73 23.94
N GLN A 79 -2.34 10.78 23.39
CA GLN A 79 -1.12 10.34 24.05
C GLN A 79 -0.64 11.39 25.05
N ASN A 80 -0.76 11.12 26.35
CA ASN A 80 -0.37 12.07 27.38
C ASN A 80 0.60 11.47 28.38
N SER A 81 1.78 12.03 28.50
CA SER A 81 2.73 11.61 29.53
C SER A 81 2.25 11.99 30.93
N GLN A 82 2.80 11.34 31.95
CA GLN A 82 2.52 11.66 33.38
C GLN A 82 2.80 13.10 33.76
N TYR A 83 3.54 13.83 32.96
CA TYR A 83 3.87 15.24 33.19
C TYR A 83 2.80 16.20 32.66
N ALA A 84 1.85 15.74 31.88
CA ALA A 84 0.72 16.56 31.43
C ALA A 84 -0.23 16.81 32.61
N PRO A 85 -0.38 18.04 33.08
CA PRO A 85 -1.29 18.35 34.19
C PRO A 85 -2.74 18.41 33.70
N ALA A 86 -3.68 18.26 34.59
CA ALA A 86 -5.09 18.61 34.37
C ALA A 86 -5.74 17.97 33.15
N ILE A 87 -5.53 16.66 32.99
CA ILE A 87 -6.17 15.86 31.90
C ILE A 87 -7.69 15.93 32.05
N GLY A 88 -8.36 16.28 30.93
CA GLY A 88 -9.81 16.37 30.89
C GLY A 88 -10.41 17.56 31.64
N GLU A 89 -9.63 18.54 32.07
CA GLU A 89 -10.11 19.67 32.89
C GLU A 89 -11.23 20.48 32.22
N LYS A 90 -11.22 20.57 30.88
CA LYS A 90 -12.23 21.31 30.11
C LYS A 90 -13.19 20.38 29.37
N PHE A 91 -13.22 19.11 29.74
CA PHE A 91 -14.17 18.19 29.16
C PHE A 91 -15.59 18.50 29.63
N ASP A 92 -16.47 18.77 28.69
CA ASP A 92 -17.90 18.86 28.88
C ASP A 92 -18.57 17.82 27.95
N ALA A 93 -19.34 16.90 28.51
CA ALA A 93 -19.92 15.78 27.79
C ALA A 93 -20.96 16.22 26.74
N ASP A 94 -21.72 17.28 27.03
CA ASP A 94 -22.72 17.78 26.08
C ASP A 94 -22.04 18.59 24.96
N GLU A 95 -21.08 19.47 25.28
CA GLU A 95 -20.28 20.18 24.26
C GLU A 95 -19.55 19.18 23.35
N PHE A 96 -18.91 18.15 23.93
CA PHE A 96 -18.17 17.12 23.19
C PHE A 96 -19.10 16.40 22.19
N GLY A 97 -20.18 15.86 22.66
CA GLY A 97 -21.11 15.10 21.81
C GLY A 97 -21.84 15.98 20.79
N ASP A 98 -22.26 17.21 21.16
CA ASP A 98 -22.90 18.14 20.22
C ASP A 98 -21.97 18.60 19.11
N ARG A 99 -20.69 18.80 19.41
CA ARG A 99 -19.66 19.13 18.43
C ARG A 99 -19.45 18.00 17.42
N LEU A 100 -19.34 16.74 17.91
CA LEU A 100 -19.26 15.57 17.04
C LEU A 100 -20.48 15.41 16.14
N ARG A 101 -21.69 15.60 16.69
CA ARG A 101 -22.94 15.53 15.93
C ARG A 101 -23.02 16.65 14.88
N ALA A 102 -22.64 17.88 15.24
CA ALA A 102 -22.59 19.02 14.31
C ALA A 102 -21.60 18.78 13.17
N ALA A 103 -20.47 18.11 13.46
CA ALA A 103 -19.49 17.68 12.46
C ALA A 103 -19.89 16.39 11.72
N ARG A 104 -21.10 15.85 11.95
CA ARG A 104 -21.65 14.66 11.26
C ARG A 104 -20.85 13.37 11.46
N VAL A 105 -20.15 13.26 12.59
CA VAL A 105 -19.38 12.07 12.97
C VAL A 105 -20.34 10.89 13.18
N GLN A 106 -20.01 9.73 12.62
CA GLN A 106 -20.76 8.49 12.83
C GLN A 106 -20.05 7.54 13.80
N LEU A 107 -18.72 7.57 13.83
CA LEU A 107 -17.89 6.72 14.66
C LEU A 107 -16.76 7.54 15.30
N MET A 108 -16.63 7.45 16.62
CA MET A 108 -15.58 8.11 17.39
C MET A 108 -14.65 7.08 18.01
N LEU A 109 -13.34 7.24 17.82
CA LEU A 109 -12.32 6.49 18.54
C LEU A 109 -11.89 7.28 19.78
N VAL A 110 -12.01 6.69 20.97
CA VAL A 110 -11.63 7.26 22.27
C VAL A 110 -10.64 6.35 22.99
N PHE A 111 -9.84 6.92 23.90
CA PHE A 111 -8.73 6.21 24.50
C PHE A 111 -9.09 5.44 25.77
N ALA A 112 -8.83 4.13 25.76
CA ALA A 112 -8.79 3.33 26.98
C ALA A 112 -7.40 3.37 27.63
N LYS A 113 -6.32 3.14 26.82
CA LYS A 113 -4.92 3.14 27.29
C LYS A 113 -3.99 3.71 26.21
N ASP A 114 -3.09 4.59 26.62
CA ASP A 114 -2.09 5.20 25.74
C ASP A 114 -0.75 4.44 25.66
N MET A 115 0.21 4.97 24.89
CA MET A 115 1.57 4.43 24.74
C MET A 115 2.46 4.64 25.99
N HIS A 116 2.12 5.58 26.87
CA HIS A 116 2.82 5.75 28.14
C HIS A 116 2.45 4.69 29.18
N GLY A 117 1.34 3.95 28.93
CA GLY A 117 0.83 2.90 29.81
C GLY A 117 -0.25 3.37 30.78
N TYR A 118 -0.79 4.58 30.60
CA TYR A 118 -1.83 5.12 31.45
C TYR A 118 -3.23 4.89 30.90
N PHE A 119 -4.18 4.61 31.81
CA PHE A 119 -5.59 4.45 31.46
C PHE A 119 -6.37 5.75 31.68
N TYR A 120 -7.39 5.94 30.85
CA TYR A 120 -8.29 7.09 30.91
C TYR A 120 -9.64 6.75 31.60
N TYR A 121 -9.62 5.69 32.40
CA TYR A 121 -10.74 5.25 33.23
C TYR A 121 -10.24 4.60 34.54
N PRO A 122 -11.09 4.42 35.57
CA PRO A 122 -10.75 3.64 36.77
C PRO A 122 -10.55 2.16 36.42
N THR A 123 -9.31 1.71 36.47
CA THR A 123 -8.87 0.34 36.15
C THR A 123 -8.41 -0.40 37.39
N LYS A 124 -8.44 -1.77 37.34
CA LYS A 124 -7.91 -2.66 38.38
C LYS A 124 -6.41 -2.96 38.21
N TYR A 125 -5.83 -2.63 37.08
CA TYR A 125 -4.49 -3.06 36.68
C TYR A 125 -3.47 -1.93 36.73
N ASN A 126 -3.20 -1.33 35.57
CA ASN A 126 -2.25 -0.22 35.49
C ASN A 126 -2.87 1.07 36.07
N PRO A 127 -2.06 2.07 36.41
CA PRO A 127 -2.61 3.27 36.97
C PRO A 127 -3.43 4.05 35.94
N ARG A 128 -4.51 4.65 36.39
CA ARG A 128 -5.16 5.76 35.71
C ARG A 128 -4.15 6.91 35.58
N HIS A 129 -4.23 7.66 34.49
CA HIS A 129 -3.36 8.83 34.29
C HIS A 129 -3.38 9.76 35.52
N PRO A 130 -2.22 10.15 36.08
CA PRO A 130 -2.17 10.88 37.36
C PRO A 130 -2.85 12.25 37.28
N GLY A 131 -2.87 12.93 36.15
CA GLY A 131 -3.59 14.18 35.92
C GLY A 131 -5.10 14.06 35.74
N LEU A 132 -5.64 12.83 35.63
CA LEU A 132 -7.07 12.59 35.37
C LEU A 132 -7.83 12.30 36.66
N LYS A 133 -8.91 13.03 36.94
CA LYS A 133 -9.68 12.93 38.18
C LYS A 133 -10.99 12.14 38.07
N PHE A 134 -11.44 11.83 36.87
CA PHE A 134 -12.74 11.16 36.60
C PHE A 134 -12.61 10.06 35.53
N ASP A 135 -13.70 9.42 35.17
CA ASP A 135 -13.78 8.39 34.14
C ASP A 135 -14.01 9.04 32.76
N LEU A 136 -12.93 9.49 32.11
CA LEU A 136 -13.03 10.19 30.81
C LEU A 136 -13.57 9.25 29.71
N LEU A 137 -13.09 8.01 29.64
CA LEU A 137 -13.59 7.03 28.69
C LEU A 137 -15.10 6.83 28.82
N GLY A 138 -15.57 6.59 30.05
CA GLY A 138 -17.00 6.39 30.32
C GLY A 138 -17.86 7.57 29.96
N GLU A 139 -17.41 8.79 30.27
CA GLU A 139 -18.14 10.01 29.93
C GLU A 139 -18.16 10.29 28.39
N GLN A 140 -17.06 10.03 27.68
CA GLN A 140 -17.02 10.12 26.22
C GLN A 140 -17.95 9.10 25.56
N VAL A 141 -17.98 7.84 26.04
CA VAL A 141 -18.91 6.79 25.57
C VAL A 141 -20.37 7.25 25.76
N LYS A 142 -20.74 7.72 26.96
CA LYS A 142 -22.09 8.21 27.22
C LYS A 142 -22.49 9.39 26.32
N ALA A 143 -21.58 10.34 26.13
CA ALA A 143 -21.78 11.52 25.30
C ALA A 143 -22.06 11.14 23.84
N CYS A 144 -21.31 10.18 23.29
CA CYS A 144 -21.50 9.66 21.94
C CYS A 144 -22.83 8.89 21.82
N ARG A 145 -23.12 7.97 22.75
CA ARG A 145 -24.36 7.17 22.76
C ARG A 145 -25.61 8.05 22.79
N LYS A 146 -25.62 9.08 23.63
CA LYS A 146 -26.72 10.07 23.69
C LYS A 146 -27.04 10.70 22.32
N ARG A 147 -26.07 10.67 21.39
CA ARG A 147 -26.18 11.29 20.06
C ARG A 147 -26.19 10.30 18.89
N GLY A 148 -26.27 9.00 19.19
CA GLY A 148 -26.28 7.92 18.18
C GLY A 148 -24.96 7.77 17.42
N ILE A 149 -23.84 8.11 18.06
CA ILE A 149 -22.49 7.97 17.51
C ILE A 149 -21.89 6.65 18.03
N GLU A 150 -21.38 5.80 17.12
CA GLU A 150 -20.66 4.59 17.47
C GLU A 150 -19.33 4.90 18.14
N VAL A 151 -18.86 4.02 19.02
CA VAL A 151 -17.63 4.25 19.78
C VAL A 151 -16.73 3.04 19.75
N HIS A 152 -15.49 3.25 19.31
CA HIS A 152 -14.41 2.29 19.46
C HIS A 152 -13.43 2.75 20.53
N ALA A 153 -12.86 1.80 21.28
CA ALA A 153 -11.83 2.11 22.27
C ALA A 153 -10.44 1.84 21.68
N TYR A 154 -9.58 2.86 21.74
CA TYR A 154 -8.16 2.76 21.44
C TYR A 154 -7.43 2.04 22.58
N TYR A 155 -6.56 1.12 22.23
CA TYR A 155 -5.65 0.46 23.17
C TYR A 155 -4.26 0.28 22.54
N CYS A 156 -3.23 0.90 23.15
CA CYS A 156 -1.86 0.61 22.75
C CYS A 156 -1.39 -0.70 23.35
N ALA A 157 -0.97 -1.64 22.51
CA ALA A 157 -0.61 -2.99 22.90
C ALA A 157 0.84 -3.10 23.38
N THR A 158 1.80 -3.18 22.45
CA THR A 158 3.19 -3.52 22.82
C THR A 158 4.02 -2.34 23.29
N TRP A 159 3.59 -1.10 23.08
CA TRP A 159 4.26 0.07 23.64
C TRP A 159 3.65 0.45 24.98
N ASP A 160 4.47 0.40 26.02
CA ASP A 160 4.03 0.70 27.39
C ASP A 160 5.23 1.08 28.24
N ASN A 161 5.48 2.39 28.39
CA ASN A 161 6.63 2.87 29.17
C ASN A 161 6.47 2.57 30.66
N TYR A 162 5.24 2.61 31.21
CA TYR A 162 4.98 2.32 32.61
C TYR A 162 5.34 0.86 32.96
N LEU A 163 4.94 -0.11 32.13
CA LEU A 163 5.28 -1.52 32.34
C LEU A 163 6.75 -1.78 32.07
N ALA A 164 7.35 -1.14 31.07
CA ALA A 164 8.76 -1.30 30.72
C ALA A 164 9.71 -0.95 31.87
N GLU A 165 9.38 0.08 32.65
CA GLU A 165 10.15 0.47 33.83
C GLU A 165 10.05 -0.56 34.97
N ARG A 166 8.94 -1.29 35.07
CA ARG A 166 8.65 -2.24 36.14
C ARG A 166 8.95 -3.67 35.80
N HIS A 167 8.96 -3.97 34.52
CA HIS A 167 9.17 -5.30 33.96
C HIS A 167 10.22 -5.27 32.85
N PRO A 168 11.49 -4.91 33.17
CA PRO A 168 12.56 -4.89 32.20
C PRO A 168 12.80 -6.25 31.53
N GLU A 169 12.40 -7.34 32.18
CA GLU A 169 12.44 -8.69 31.61
C GLU A 169 11.43 -8.91 30.47
N TRP A 170 10.47 -8.01 30.27
CA TRP A 170 9.50 -8.07 29.15
C TRP A 170 9.95 -7.30 27.90
N LEU A 171 11.06 -6.58 27.97
CA LEU A 171 11.53 -5.73 26.88
C LEU A 171 11.84 -6.55 25.61
N THR A 172 11.51 -5.94 24.45
CA THR A 172 12.09 -6.35 23.17
C THR A 172 13.56 -5.97 23.14
N LEU A 173 14.44 -6.88 22.72
CA LEU A 173 15.87 -6.64 22.67
C LEU A 173 16.39 -6.84 21.24
N ASN A 174 17.27 -5.94 20.79
CA ASN A 174 18.00 -6.09 19.54
C ASN A 174 19.10 -7.19 19.66
N ARG A 175 19.84 -7.43 18.59
CA ARG A 175 20.92 -8.43 18.56
C ARG A 175 22.01 -8.17 19.61
N ASP A 176 22.26 -6.90 19.93
CA ASP A 176 23.22 -6.49 20.96
C ASP A 176 22.62 -6.49 22.37
N ARG A 177 21.41 -7.05 22.51
CA ARG A 177 20.64 -7.13 23.76
C ARG A 177 20.28 -5.77 24.39
N GLN A 178 20.23 -4.74 23.56
CA GLN A 178 19.75 -3.41 23.93
C GLN A 178 18.27 -3.27 23.60
N ASN A 179 17.56 -2.44 24.37
CA ASN A 179 16.18 -2.16 24.06
C ASN A 179 16.06 -1.39 22.75
N TYR A 180 15.13 -1.81 21.90
CA TYR A 180 14.70 -1.05 20.75
C TYR A 180 13.91 0.16 21.20
N LEU A 181 14.60 1.27 21.37
CA LEU A 181 13.97 2.59 21.44
C LEU A 181 14.08 3.21 20.06
N PRO A 182 12.98 3.47 19.36
CA PRO A 182 13.03 4.37 18.22
C PRO A 182 13.53 5.72 18.75
N LYS A 183 14.75 6.09 18.42
CA LYS A 183 15.31 7.41 18.72
C LYS A 183 14.67 8.39 17.73
N PHE A 184 13.53 8.93 18.11
CA PHE A 184 13.04 10.13 17.47
C PHE A 184 13.77 11.30 18.13
N ASP A 185 14.71 11.91 17.40
CA ASP A 185 15.27 13.24 17.64
C ASP A 185 15.24 13.69 19.11
N GLN A 186 16.16 13.20 19.93
CA GLN A 186 16.40 13.59 21.33
C GLN A 186 15.28 13.26 22.35
N THR A 187 14.19 12.63 21.97
CA THR A 187 13.17 12.19 22.92
C THR A 187 13.47 10.77 23.41
N PRO A 188 13.27 10.45 24.70
CA PRO A 188 13.16 9.06 25.13
C PRO A 188 12.00 8.46 24.35
N GLY A 189 12.32 7.50 23.46
CA GLY A 189 11.33 6.90 22.58
C GLY A 189 10.36 6.00 23.33
N TRP A 190 9.39 5.50 22.60
CA TRP A 190 8.45 4.50 23.08
C TRP A 190 9.17 3.17 23.35
N THR A 191 8.85 2.52 24.45
CA THR A 191 9.47 1.27 24.84
C THR A 191 8.58 0.09 24.42
N SER A 192 9.13 -0.81 23.62
CA SER A 192 8.42 -1.99 23.12
C SER A 192 8.59 -3.19 24.05
N LEU A 193 7.50 -3.88 24.33
CA LEU A 193 7.42 -5.12 25.11
C LEU A 193 7.17 -6.34 24.22
N CYS A 194 7.73 -7.48 24.61
CA CYS A 194 7.80 -8.67 23.77
C CYS A 194 6.59 -9.59 23.95
N LEU A 195 5.93 -9.96 22.87
CA LEU A 195 4.80 -10.88 22.85
C LEU A 195 5.16 -12.33 23.22
N SER A 196 6.45 -12.69 23.30
CA SER A 196 6.86 -14.01 23.83
C SER A 196 6.60 -14.16 25.33
N ARG A 197 6.37 -13.07 26.05
CA ARG A 197 6.14 -13.05 27.49
C ARG A 197 4.66 -13.29 27.81
N GLU A 198 4.31 -14.53 28.13
CA GLU A 198 2.91 -14.92 28.38
C GLU A 198 2.25 -14.09 29.49
N ALA A 199 2.99 -13.74 30.56
CA ALA A 199 2.47 -12.89 31.64
C ALA A 199 2.06 -11.49 31.13
N PHE A 200 2.84 -10.90 30.20
CA PHE A 200 2.52 -9.64 29.56
C PHE A 200 1.30 -9.78 28.64
N VAL A 201 1.27 -10.80 27.80
CA VAL A 201 0.14 -11.05 26.90
C VAL A 201 -1.16 -11.27 27.70
N GLN A 202 -1.11 -12.05 28.78
CA GLN A 202 -2.28 -12.26 29.62
C GLN A 202 -2.74 -10.96 30.33
N LEU A 203 -1.80 -10.12 30.74
CA LEU A 203 -2.13 -8.81 31.32
C LEU A 203 -2.85 -7.92 30.31
N MET A 204 -2.37 -7.85 29.05
CA MET A 204 -3.06 -7.11 27.98
C MET A 204 -4.47 -7.65 27.73
N LEU A 205 -4.65 -8.97 27.68
CA LEU A 205 -5.98 -9.56 27.52
C LEU A 205 -6.92 -9.23 28.70
N ASN A 206 -6.40 -9.21 29.93
CA ASN A 206 -7.18 -8.80 31.09
C ASN A 206 -7.58 -7.32 31.01
N HIS A 207 -6.70 -6.44 30.49
CA HIS A 207 -7.05 -5.04 30.23
C HIS A 207 -8.20 -4.93 29.21
N VAL A 208 -8.08 -5.65 28.09
CA VAL A 208 -9.13 -5.66 27.04
C VAL A 208 -10.44 -6.17 27.61
N GLU A 209 -10.43 -7.29 28.37
CA GLU A 209 -11.62 -7.84 29.01
C GLU A 209 -12.28 -6.82 29.95
N GLU A 210 -11.49 -6.08 30.72
CA GLU A 210 -12.01 -5.09 31.67
C GLU A 210 -12.79 -4.00 30.97
N PHE A 211 -12.22 -3.29 29.98
CA PHE A 211 -12.93 -2.16 29.38
C PHE A 211 -14.02 -2.60 28.38
N VAL A 212 -13.85 -3.73 27.68
CA VAL A 212 -14.89 -4.26 26.78
C VAL A 212 -16.12 -4.70 27.54
N SER A 213 -15.97 -5.30 28.73
CA SER A 213 -17.09 -5.71 29.55
C SER A 213 -17.74 -4.55 30.30
N LYS A 214 -16.98 -3.50 30.62
CA LYS A 214 -17.43 -2.37 31.43
C LYS A 214 -18.18 -1.29 30.65
N TYR A 215 -17.77 -1.02 29.40
CA TYR A 215 -18.31 0.06 28.59
C TYR A 215 -19.15 -0.42 27.41
N ASP A 216 -20.10 0.41 26.99
CA ASP A 216 -20.93 0.16 25.82
C ASP A 216 -20.17 0.60 24.55
N LEU A 217 -19.31 -0.32 24.04
CA LEU A 217 -18.46 -0.11 22.87
C LEU A 217 -18.97 -0.89 21.66
N ASP A 218 -18.82 -0.33 20.47
CA ASP A 218 -19.07 -1.00 19.17
C ASP A 218 -17.82 -1.68 18.63
N GLY A 219 -16.65 -1.39 19.19
CA GLY A 219 -15.41 -2.02 18.79
C GLY A 219 -14.20 -1.58 19.59
N ILE A 220 -13.07 -2.15 19.22
CA ILE A 220 -11.74 -1.79 19.72
C ILE A 220 -10.80 -1.54 18.55
N TRP A 221 -9.84 -0.67 18.77
CA TRP A 221 -8.77 -0.38 17.83
C TRP A 221 -7.42 -0.55 18.53
N MET A 222 -6.66 -1.56 18.07
CA MET A 222 -5.40 -1.97 18.68
C MET A 222 -4.23 -1.31 17.98
N ASP A 223 -3.54 -0.45 18.72
CA ASP A 223 -2.34 0.20 18.22
C ASP A 223 -1.07 -0.55 18.64
N MET A 224 -0.02 -0.40 17.84
CA MET A 224 1.27 -1.05 18.09
C MET A 224 1.11 -2.53 18.48
N PRO A 225 0.37 -3.32 17.69
CA PRO A 225 -0.01 -4.69 18.09
C PRO A 225 1.14 -5.69 18.03
N ALA A 226 2.25 -5.30 17.39
CA ALA A 226 3.51 -6.04 17.35
C ALA A 226 4.69 -5.07 17.48
N PRO A 227 5.86 -5.53 17.96
CA PRO A 227 7.07 -4.72 17.95
C PRO A 227 7.41 -4.28 16.52
N ILE A 228 7.88 -3.04 16.34
CA ILE A 228 8.20 -2.47 15.00
C ILE A 228 9.26 -3.30 14.28
N ASP A 229 10.30 -3.75 15.01
CA ASP A 229 11.36 -4.55 14.42
C ASP A 229 10.96 -6.01 14.26
N ALA A 230 11.36 -6.61 13.14
CA ALA A 230 11.03 -8.00 12.82
C ALA A 230 11.70 -9.02 13.75
N GLN A 231 12.57 -8.61 14.67
CA GLN A 231 13.45 -9.48 15.44
C GLN A 231 13.38 -9.15 16.93
N CYS A 232 13.47 -10.18 17.77
CA CYS A 232 13.64 -10.00 19.21
C CYS A 232 14.60 -11.03 19.77
N TYR A 233 15.72 -10.59 20.32
CA TYR A 233 16.74 -11.44 20.93
C TYR A 233 16.64 -11.53 22.46
N CYS A 234 15.46 -11.35 23.04
CA CYS A 234 15.24 -11.60 24.45
C CYS A 234 15.33 -13.10 24.76
N ASP A 235 15.65 -13.47 26.00
CA ASP A 235 15.90 -14.85 26.39
C ASP A 235 14.75 -15.79 26.03
N GLU A 236 13.51 -15.33 26.17
CA GLU A 236 12.33 -16.14 25.89
C GLU A 236 12.15 -16.41 24.39
N CYS A 237 12.34 -15.42 23.52
CA CYS A 237 12.34 -15.64 22.07
C CYS A 237 13.43 -16.62 21.66
N LEU A 238 14.67 -16.41 22.14
CA LEU A 238 15.77 -17.32 21.85
C LEU A 238 15.50 -18.75 22.35
N ARG A 239 14.89 -18.88 23.52
CA ARG A 239 14.49 -20.19 24.09
C ARG A 239 13.41 -20.88 23.24
N GLN A 240 12.36 -20.15 22.86
CA GLN A 240 11.24 -20.68 22.07
C GLN A 240 11.69 -21.14 20.68
N ILE A 241 12.55 -20.37 20.00
CA ILE A 241 13.09 -20.72 18.70
C ILE A 241 13.97 -21.98 18.81
N ARG A 242 14.89 -22.03 19.80
CA ARG A 242 15.72 -23.23 20.03
C ARG A 242 14.90 -24.48 20.33
N ALA A 243 13.80 -24.34 21.07
CA ALA A 243 12.91 -25.45 21.38
C ALA A 243 12.26 -26.07 20.12
N LYS A 244 12.16 -25.30 19.02
CA LYS A 244 11.72 -25.77 17.71
C LYS A 244 12.84 -26.38 16.86
N GLY A 245 14.08 -26.43 17.39
CA GLY A 245 15.24 -26.91 16.65
C GLY A 245 15.79 -25.94 15.61
N GLN A 246 15.39 -24.65 15.68
CA GLN A 246 15.77 -23.60 14.72
C GLN A 246 16.91 -22.74 15.26
N ASP A 247 17.65 -22.08 14.35
CA ASP A 247 18.70 -21.13 14.72
C ASP A 247 18.07 -19.78 15.13
N PRO A 248 18.22 -19.36 16.40
CA PRO A 248 17.66 -18.10 16.87
C PRO A 248 18.41 -16.86 16.36
N LEU A 249 19.53 -17.01 15.65
CA LEU A 249 20.27 -15.91 15.04
C LEU A 249 19.94 -15.71 13.56
N ASP A 250 19.17 -16.65 12.96
CA ASP A 250 18.64 -16.51 11.61
C ASP A 250 17.54 -15.45 11.59
N VAL A 251 17.69 -14.46 10.72
CA VAL A 251 16.77 -13.31 10.61
C VAL A 251 15.40 -13.71 10.06
N VAL A 252 15.34 -14.75 9.22
CA VAL A 252 14.06 -15.26 8.67
C VAL A 252 13.30 -15.98 9.78
N VAL A 253 13.96 -16.86 10.52
CA VAL A 253 13.39 -17.57 11.68
C VAL A 253 12.89 -16.57 12.73
N GLN A 254 13.62 -15.50 12.98
CA GLN A 254 13.20 -14.43 13.90
C GLN A 254 11.90 -13.73 13.40
N ALA A 255 11.82 -13.43 12.11
CA ALA A 255 10.64 -12.80 11.54
C ALA A 255 9.42 -13.72 11.58
N GLU A 256 9.59 -15.01 11.25
CA GLU A 256 8.54 -16.04 11.36
C GLU A 256 8.06 -16.19 12.78
N HIS A 257 8.98 -16.28 13.74
CA HIS A 257 8.63 -16.38 15.17
C HIS A 257 7.83 -15.16 15.66
N LYS A 258 8.24 -13.95 15.30
CA LYS A 258 7.48 -12.72 15.60
C LYS A 258 6.08 -12.79 14.99
N HIS A 259 5.96 -13.22 13.76
CA HIS A 259 4.69 -13.34 13.06
C HIS A 259 3.75 -14.32 13.79
N GLU A 260 4.23 -15.49 14.17
CA GLU A 260 3.45 -16.47 14.95
C GLU A 260 2.94 -15.89 16.27
N LEU A 261 3.79 -15.18 17.01
CA LEU A 261 3.41 -14.52 18.27
C LEU A 261 2.31 -13.47 18.03
N TYR A 262 2.45 -12.70 16.97
CA TYR A 262 1.48 -11.68 16.59
C TYR A 262 0.13 -12.28 16.21
N ILE A 263 0.10 -13.29 15.34
CA ILE A 263 -1.14 -14.00 14.97
C ILE A 263 -1.80 -14.64 16.20
N SER A 264 -1.01 -15.23 17.11
CA SER A 264 -1.53 -15.78 18.35
C SER A 264 -2.21 -14.72 19.23
N PHE A 265 -1.59 -13.55 19.35
CA PHE A 265 -2.15 -12.41 20.10
C PHE A 265 -3.44 -11.90 19.45
N MET A 266 -3.44 -11.69 18.12
CA MET A 266 -4.64 -11.28 17.37
C MET A 266 -5.80 -12.25 17.60
N LYS A 267 -5.57 -13.55 17.43
CA LYS A 267 -6.57 -14.60 17.61
C LYS A 267 -7.18 -14.57 19.00
N ARG A 268 -6.33 -14.49 20.04
CA ARG A 268 -6.76 -14.46 21.45
C ARG A 268 -7.58 -13.21 21.77
N THR A 269 -7.13 -12.05 21.30
CA THR A 269 -7.83 -10.77 21.49
C THR A 269 -9.18 -10.76 20.78
N HIS A 270 -9.22 -11.18 19.51
CA HIS A 270 -10.46 -11.27 18.74
C HIS A 270 -11.48 -12.20 19.43
N ALA A 271 -11.07 -13.42 19.80
CA ALA A 271 -11.93 -14.38 20.50
C ALA A 271 -12.46 -13.82 21.83
N LEU A 272 -11.63 -13.10 22.58
CA LEU A 272 -12.02 -12.47 23.84
C LEU A 272 -13.08 -11.38 23.63
N VAL A 273 -12.87 -10.49 22.67
CA VAL A 273 -13.83 -9.41 22.35
C VAL A 273 -15.15 -10.01 21.89
N LYS A 274 -15.12 -10.98 20.96
CA LYS A 274 -16.35 -11.63 20.45
C LYS A 274 -17.09 -12.43 21.51
N LYS A 275 -16.41 -12.94 22.51
CA LYS A 275 -17.05 -13.61 23.68
C LYS A 275 -17.91 -12.62 24.48
N HIS A 276 -17.45 -11.40 24.71
CA HIS A 276 -18.16 -10.40 25.49
C HIS A 276 -19.14 -9.56 24.65
N LYS A 277 -18.77 -9.26 23.42
CA LYS A 277 -19.53 -8.42 22.47
C LYS A 277 -19.44 -9.01 21.07
N PRO A 278 -20.31 -9.96 20.69
CA PRO A 278 -20.22 -10.66 19.39
C PRO A 278 -20.29 -9.73 18.18
N ALA A 279 -20.99 -8.59 18.27
CA ALA A 279 -21.13 -7.60 17.20
C ALA A 279 -19.99 -6.57 17.16
N ALA A 280 -19.20 -6.44 18.23
CA ALA A 280 -18.15 -5.43 18.29
C ALA A 280 -17.04 -5.69 17.27
N GLN A 281 -16.57 -4.64 16.63
CA GLN A 281 -15.48 -4.70 15.65
C GLN A 281 -14.12 -4.79 16.36
N VAL A 282 -13.21 -5.59 15.81
CA VAL A 282 -11.82 -5.66 16.23
C VAL A 282 -10.97 -5.12 15.08
N GLU A 283 -10.34 -3.99 15.32
CA GLU A 283 -9.53 -3.27 14.35
C GLU A 283 -8.07 -3.22 14.83
N TRP A 284 -7.15 -3.25 13.88
CA TRP A 284 -5.71 -3.23 14.16
C TRP A 284 -5.05 -2.11 13.37
N ASN A 285 -4.09 -1.41 13.97
CA ASN A 285 -3.21 -0.54 13.22
C ASN A 285 -2.19 -1.38 12.46
N TRP A 286 -2.19 -1.22 11.14
CA TRP A 286 -1.35 -2.01 10.23
C TRP A 286 -0.10 -1.23 9.85
N GLN A 287 1.03 -1.66 10.36
CA GLN A 287 2.34 -1.14 9.99
C GLN A 287 3.06 -2.04 8.99
N ASP A 288 2.62 -3.29 8.89
CA ASP A 288 3.19 -4.33 8.04
C ASP A 288 2.05 -5.09 7.37
N LEU A 289 1.84 -4.85 6.08
CA LEU A 289 0.69 -5.38 5.34
C LEU A 289 0.97 -6.68 4.60
N PHE A 290 2.22 -7.07 4.45
CA PHE A 290 2.54 -8.35 3.84
C PHE A 290 2.07 -9.52 4.71
N GLY A 291 1.56 -10.59 4.09
CA GLY A 291 0.94 -11.70 4.81
C GLY A 291 -0.45 -11.37 5.37
N LEU A 292 -1.16 -10.44 4.73
CA LEU A 292 -2.49 -10.00 5.16
C LEU A 292 -3.50 -11.16 5.25
N ALA A 293 -3.44 -12.11 4.32
CA ALA A 293 -4.38 -13.24 4.27
C ALA A 293 -4.50 -14.02 5.60
N GLU A 294 -3.40 -14.17 6.33
CA GLU A 294 -3.37 -14.88 7.62
C GLU A 294 -3.99 -14.07 8.77
N ARG A 295 -4.06 -12.75 8.62
CA ARG A 295 -4.55 -11.80 9.63
C ARG A 295 -6.03 -11.48 9.46
N LEU A 296 -6.54 -11.55 8.23
CA LEU A 296 -7.94 -11.21 7.90
C LEU A 296 -8.97 -11.94 8.77
N PRO A 297 -8.80 -13.22 9.19
CA PRO A 297 -9.76 -13.88 10.06
C PRO A 297 -9.90 -13.25 11.46
N TRP A 298 -8.94 -12.42 11.87
CA TRP A 298 -8.86 -11.82 13.21
C TRP A 298 -9.06 -10.31 13.21
N THR A 299 -9.54 -9.76 12.09
CA THR A 299 -9.87 -8.33 11.96
C THR A 299 -11.22 -8.17 11.26
N ASP A 300 -12.02 -7.19 11.68
CA ASP A 300 -13.33 -6.91 11.08
C ASP A 300 -13.26 -5.76 10.07
N THR A 301 -12.40 -4.78 10.31
CA THR A 301 -12.14 -3.65 9.40
C THR A 301 -10.66 -3.24 9.52
N ILE A 302 -10.08 -2.81 8.43
CA ILE A 302 -8.69 -2.32 8.40
C ILE A 302 -8.68 -0.81 8.21
N ASP A 303 -8.06 -0.10 9.16
CA ASP A 303 -7.72 1.31 9.02
C ASP A 303 -6.31 1.44 8.44
N ILE A 304 -6.17 2.18 7.35
CA ILE A 304 -4.87 2.47 6.73
C ILE A 304 -4.40 3.83 7.24
N GLU A 305 -3.43 3.83 8.14
CA GLU A 305 -2.80 5.06 8.58
C GLU A 305 -1.96 5.67 7.45
N CYS A 306 -2.27 6.90 7.09
CA CYS A 306 -1.54 7.66 6.08
C CYS A 306 -1.68 9.16 6.34
N VAL A 307 -0.60 9.81 6.78
CA VAL A 307 -0.50 11.26 6.78
C VAL A 307 0.38 11.67 5.59
N PRO A 308 -0.21 11.97 4.41
CA PRO A 308 0.55 12.12 3.17
C PRO A 308 1.63 13.19 3.25
N THR A 309 1.39 14.26 4.00
CA THR A 309 2.30 15.40 4.19
C THR A 309 3.44 15.13 5.17
N ALA A 310 3.36 14.06 5.96
CA ALA A 310 4.43 13.68 6.89
C ALA A 310 5.54 12.89 6.21
N SER A 311 5.29 11.64 5.86
CA SER A 311 6.31 10.78 5.28
C SER A 311 5.79 9.74 4.31
N TRP A 312 4.46 9.51 4.28
CA TRP A 312 3.87 8.49 3.43
C TRP A 312 3.78 8.92 1.95
N GLY A 313 3.57 10.22 1.69
CA GLY A 313 3.30 10.71 0.34
C GLY A 313 1.90 10.35 -0.16
N TYR A 314 1.52 10.91 -1.31
CA TYR A 314 0.16 10.75 -1.87
C TYR A 314 -0.04 9.46 -2.71
N TYR A 315 1.00 8.65 -2.92
CA TYR A 315 0.87 7.33 -3.60
C TYR A 315 0.63 6.18 -2.63
N TYR A 316 0.96 6.35 -1.34
CA TYR A 316 0.83 5.29 -0.35
C TYR A 316 -0.63 4.87 -0.13
N LEU A 317 -1.53 5.80 0.11
CA LEU A 317 -2.94 5.49 0.34
C LEU A 317 -3.61 4.83 -0.88
N PRO A 318 -3.45 5.33 -2.13
CA PRO A 318 -3.90 4.63 -3.34
C PRO A 318 -3.37 3.21 -3.48
N LEU A 319 -2.10 2.96 -3.16
CA LEU A 319 -1.50 1.61 -3.16
C LEU A 319 -2.21 0.72 -2.15
N MET A 320 -2.28 1.15 -0.90
CA MET A 320 -2.75 0.33 0.21
C MET A 320 -4.23 0.00 0.12
N MET A 321 -5.07 0.96 -0.32
CA MET A 321 -6.49 0.71 -0.57
C MET A 321 -6.69 -0.37 -1.64
N ARG A 322 -5.92 -0.32 -2.73
CA ARG A 322 -6.00 -1.29 -3.82
C ARG A 322 -5.50 -2.68 -3.42
N TYR A 323 -4.52 -2.73 -2.53
CA TYR A 323 -4.00 -3.98 -1.99
C TYR A 323 -5.02 -4.65 -1.05
N ILE A 324 -5.54 -3.94 -0.05
CA ILE A 324 -6.42 -4.53 0.96
C ILE A 324 -7.79 -4.91 0.36
N ARG A 325 -8.40 -4.04 -0.47
CA ARG A 325 -9.70 -4.31 -1.08
C ARG A 325 -9.67 -5.52 -2.01
N ALA A 326 -8.52 -5.86 -2.58
CA ALA A 326 -8.35 -7.05 -3.43
C ALA A 326 -8.60 -8.38 -2.70
N PHE A 327 -8.59 -8.37 -1.36
CA PHE A 327 -8.99 -9.51 -0.52
C PHE A 327 -10.50 -9.54 -0.22
N GLY A 328 -11.28 -8.57 -0.74
CA GLY A 328 -12.72 -8.46 -0.46
C GLY A 328 -13.03 -8.02 0.98
N HIS A 329 -12.13 -7.26 1.60
CA HIS A 329 -12.25 -6.82 2.99
C HIS A 329 -12.61 -5.33 3.09
N PRO A 330 -13.47 -4.91 4.04
CA PRO A 330 -13.79 -3.50 4.22
C PRO A 330 -12.59 -2.71 4.73
N VAL A 331 -12.38 -1.54 4.12
CA VAL A 331 -11.22 -0.68 4.36
C VAL A 331 -11.67 0.70 4.78
N ARG A 332 -10.89 1.32 5.65
CA ARG A 332 -10.97 2.73 6.03
C ARG A 332 -9.62 3.40 5.78
N GLY A 333 -9.60 4.52 5.09
CA GLY A 333 -8.40 5.36 4.99
C GLY A 333 -8.36 6.33 6.17
N LEU A 334 -7.21 6.49 6.78
CA LEU A 334 -6.98 7.44 7.87
C LEU A 334 -6.02 8.54 7.39
N THR A 335 -6.43 9.79 7.50
CA THR A 335 -5.55 10.95 7.35
C THR A 335 -5.58 11.81 8.60
N GLY A 336 -4.55 12.63 8.84
CA GLY A 336 -4.54 13.60 9.93
C GLY A 336 -5.11 14.96 9.50
N ARG A 337 -5.76 15.68 10.42
CA ARG A 337 -6.14 17.09 10.22
C ARG A 337 -4.92 18.03 10.26
N PHE A 338 -3.76 17.54 10.65
CA PHE A 338 -2.49 18.22 10.84
C PHE A 338 -1.56 18.01 9.63
N LEU A 339 -0.53 18.87 9.50
CA LEU A 339 0.40 18.86 8.37
C LEU A 339 1.59 17.92 8.58
N GLY A 340 2.16 17.95 9.78
CA GLY A 340 3.29 17.09 10.14
C GLY A 340 2.88 15.68 10.54
N PHE A 341 3.72 15.03 11.32
CA PHE A 341 3.43 13.74 11.94
C PHE A 341 2.52 13.90 13.16
N TRP A 342 2.11 12.81 13.78
CA TRP A 342 1.42 12.84 15.08
C TRP A 342 2.19 13.73 16.07
N SER A 343 1.47 14.50 16.89
CA SER A 343 1.97 15.57 17.77
C SER A 343 2.18 16.96 17.13
N ASP A 344 1.71 17.15 15.89
CA ASP A 344 1.64 18.48 15.28
C ASP A 344 0.37 19.22 15.73
N PHE A 345 0.36 19.68 16.99
CA PHE A 345 -0.83 20.30 17.61
C PHE A 345 -1.28 21.59 16.94
N GLY A 346 -0.34 22.41 16.46
CA GLY A 346 -0.63 23.69 15.80
C GLY A 346 -0.80 23.59 14.30
N GLY A 347 -0.45 22.46 13.67
CA GLY A 347 -0.61 22.24 12.24
C GLY A 347 -2.08 21.99 11.91
N LEU A 348 -2.61 22.66 10.88
CA LEU A 348 -3.99 22.48 10.43
C LEU A 348 -4.03 22.45 8.91
N LYS A 349 -4.49 21.35 8.34
CA LYS A 349 -4.77 21.26 6.91
C LYS A 349 -5.95 22.13 6.53
N SER A 350 -5.91 22.68 5.34
CA SER A 350 -7.03 23.39 4.80
C SER A 350 -8.21 22.44 4.49
N GLN A 351 -9.39 23.03 4.37
CA GLN A 351 -10.58 22.28 3.95
C GLN A 351 -10.39 21.66 2.57
N THR A 352 -9.74 22.34 1.65
CA THR A 352 -9.44 21.85 0.29
C THR A 352 -8.58 20.60 0.32
N GLN A 353 -7.51 20.62 1.11
CA GLN A 353 -6.61 19.48 1.26
C GLN A 353 -7.31 18.26 1.87
N LEU A 354 -8.08 18.46 2.95
CA LEU A 354 -8.86 17.37 3.54
C LEU A 354 -9.92 16.84 2.57
N HIS A 355 -10.61 17.71 1.80
CA HIS A 355 -11.55 17.27 0.76
C HIS A 355 -10.88 16.38 -0.28
N LEU A 356 -9.66 16.73 -0.73
CA LEU A 356 -8.92 15.93 -1.69
C LEU A 356 -8.55 14.54 -1.13
N GLU A 357 -8.05 14.51 0.09
CA GLU A 357 -7.65 13.25 0.76
C GLU A 357 -8.87 12.34 0.98
N LEU A 358 -10.01 12.88 1.43
CA LEU A 358 -11.24 12.11 1.55
C LEU A 358 -11.82 11.70 0.18
N ALA A 359 -11.69 12.56 -0.84
CA ALA A 359 -12.11 12.21 -2.21
C ALA A 359 -11.33 11.02 -2.75
N THR A 360 -10.02 10.95 -2.50
CA THR A 360 -9.18 9.80 -2.85
C THR A 360 -9.66 8.52 -2.15
N MET A 361 -10.07 8.61 -0.88
CA MET A 361 -10.61 7.45 -0.15
C MET A 361 -11.91 6.95 -0.79
N VAL A 362 -12.91 7.82 -0.95
CA VAL A 362 -14.23 7.41 -1.49
C VAL A 362 -14.17 6.97 -2.94
N ALA A 363 -13.28 7.56 -3.75
CA ALA A 363 -13.03 7.14 -5.12
C ALA A 363 -12.50 5.69 -5.21
N ASN A 364 -11.88 5.20 -4.15
CA ASN A 364 -11.39 3.83 -4.04
C ASN A 364 -12.33 2.90 -3.25
N ALA A 365 -13.61 3.28 -3.10
CA ALA A 365 -14.61 2.55 -2.32
C ALA A 365 -14.19 2.34 -0.84
N THR A 366 -13.42 3.28 -0.30
CA THR A 366 -12.82 3.23 1.04
C THR A 366 -13.49 4.27 1.94
N ARG A 367 -13.77 3.91 3.18
CA ARG A 367 -14.39 4.77 4.18
C ARG A 367 -13.40 5.79 4.73
N CYS A 368 -13.90 6.89 5.26
CA CYS A 368 -13.11 8.03 5.71
C CYS A 368 -12.85 8.00 7.22
N ASN A 369 -11.60 8.21 7.61
CA ASN A 369 -11.19 8.45 8.98
C ASN A 369 -10.27 9.68 9.02
N ILE A 370 -10.56 10.63 9.92
CA ILE A 370 -9.72 11.80 10.14
C ILE A 370 -9.12 11.70 11.54
N GLY A 371 -7.80 11.73 11.61
CA GLY A 371 -7.06 11.83 12.86
C GLY A 371 -7.07 13.25 13.41
N ASP A 372 -7.45 13.39 14.68
CA ASP A 372 -7.34 14.63 15.45
C ASP A 372 -6.52 14.40 16.72
N GLN A 373 -5.84 15.43 17.15
CA GLN A 373 -5.05 15.47 18.38
C GLN A 373 -5.60 16.58 19.26
N PRO A 374 -6.57 16.28 20.13
CA PRO A 374 -7.11 17.28 21.04
C PRO A 374 -6.10 17.64 22.12
N HIS A 375 -6.23 18.85 22.62
CA HIS A 375 -5.46 19.30 23.78
C HIS A 375 -5.70 18.37 24.99
N PRO A 376 -4.71 18.14 25.87
CA PRO A 376 -4.86 17.30 27.08
C PRO A 376 -6.07 17.64 27.97
N ASN A 377 -6.59 18.87 27.91
CA ASN A 377 -7.81 19.26 28.62
C ASN A 377 -9.10 18.60 28.07
N ALA A 378 -8.99 17.82 26.98
CA ALA A 378 -10.04 17.05 26.32
C ALA A 378 -11.20 17.87 25.69
N ARG A 379 -11.02 19.15 25.46
CA ARG A 379 -11.94 19.97 24.69
C ARG A 379 -11.63 19.84 23.20
N LEU A 380 -12.62 19.51 22.38
CA LEU A 380 -12.50 19.50 20.92
C LEU A 380 -12.41 20.94 20.39
N ASP A 381 -11.49 21.22 19.49
CA ASP A 381 -11.28 22.55 18.93
C ASP A 381 -12.42 22.94 17.97
N PRO A 382 -13.11 24.09 18.18
CA PRO A 382 -14.21 24.51 17.31
C PRO A 382 -13.81 24.74 15.86
N ALA A 383 -12.63 25.31 15.59
CA ALA A 383 -12.18 25.61 14.23
C ALA A 383 -11.83 24.33 13.47
N VAL A 384 -11.18 23.37 14.13
CA VAL A 384 -10.86 22.05 13.58
C VAL A 384 -12.15 21.31 13.19
N PHE A 385 -13.13 21.26 14.12
CA PHE A 385 -14.38 20.53 13.87
C PHE A 385 -15.32 21.25 12.90
N ALA A 386 -15.17 22.55 12.69
CA ALA A 386 -15.88 23.26 11.60
C ALA A 386 -15.37 22.80 10.23
N ILE A 387 -14.05 22.68 10.03
CA ILE A 387 -13.45 22.16 8.79
C ILE A 387 -13.84 20.70 8.56
N ILE A 388 -13.69 19.85 9.58
CA ILE A 388 -14.07 18.43 9.51
C ILE A 388 -15.56 18.30 9.16
N GLY A 389 -16.42 19.07 9.80
CA GLY A 389 -17.87 19.07 9.58
C GLY A 389 -18.26 19.43 8.14
N ASN A 390 -17.57 20.40 7.54
CA ASN A 390 -17.76 20.75 6.13
C ASN A 390 -17.33 19.60 5.19
N CYS A 391 -16.20 18.96 5.50
CA CYS A 391 -15.72 17.80 4.75
C CYS A 391 -16.72 16.62 4.86
N PHE A 392 -17.15 16.29 6.07
CA PHE A 392 -18.08 15.20 6.32
C PHE A 392 -19.48 15.46 5.79
N ALA A 393 -19.93 16.74 5.73
CA ALA A 393 -21.19 17.09 5.08
C ALA A 393 -21.23 16.72 3.60
N ARG A 394 -20.09 16.84 2.93
CA ARG A 394 -19.95 16.39 1.54
C ARG A 394 -20.00 14.87 1.44
N ILE A 395 -19.26 14.15 2.29
CA ILE A 395 -19.29 12.67 2.30
C ILE A 395 -20.71 12.16 2.55
N GLU A 396 -21.43 12.74 3.52
CA GLU A 396 -22.84 12.39 3.82
C GLU A 396 -23.74 12.46 2.59
N ARG A 397 -23.63 13.51 1.77
CA ARG A 397 -24.39 13.62 0.51
C ARG A 397 -24.03 12.55 -0.51
N LEU A 398 -22.78 12.08 -0.48
CA LEU A 398 -22.28 11.06 -1.42
C LEU A 398 -22.56 9.62 -0.97
N GLU A 399 -22.82 9.37 0.32
CA GLU A 399 -23.04 8.02 0.87
C GLU A 399 -24.01 7.14 0.06
N PRO A 400 -25.14 7.65 -0.50
CA PRO A 400 -26.02 6.83 -1.33
C PRO A 400 -25.36 6.23 -2.57
N TYR A 401 -24.28 6.84 -3.05
CA TYR A 401 -23.48 6.37 -4.20
C TYR A 401 -22.25 5.57 -3.77
N LEU A 402 -21.93 5.55 -2.48
CA LEU A 402 -20.76 4.87 -1.92
C LEU A 402 -21.12 3.55 -1.24
N ASP A 403 -22.31 3.46 -0.61
CA ASP A 403 -22.74 2.28 0.14
C ASP A 403 -22.81 1.04 -0.75
N GLN A 404 -22.07 -0.01 -0.37
CA GLN A 404 -21.98 -1.27 -1.12
C GLN A 404 -21.51 -1.08 -2.57
N ALA A 405 -20.72 -0.06 -2.83
CA ALA A 405 -20.02 0.09 -4.08
C ALA A 405 -18.75 -0.74 -4.07
N ALA A 406 -18.53 -1.51 -5.14
CA ALA A 406 -17.30 -2.27 -5.34
C ALA A 406 -16.52 -1.70 -6.53
N PRO A 407 -15.18 -1.67 -6.47
CA PRO A 407 -14.36 -1.31 -7.62
C PRO A 407 -14.60 -2.23 -8.81
N VAL A 408 -14.55 -1.63 -10.01
CA VAL A 408 -14.54 -2.36 -11.29
C VAL A 408 -13.12 -2.30 -11.82
N THR A 409 -12.45 -3.43 -11.93
CA THR A 409 -11.01 -3.49 -12.23
C THR A 409 -10.70 -4.31 -13.47
N GLU A 410 -9.74 -3.87 -14.27
CA GLU A 410 -9.30 -4.49 -15.52
C GLU A 410 -7.86 -5.01 -15.47
N ALA A 411 -7.13 -4.65 -14.41
CA ALA A 411 -5.75 -5.07 -14.22
C ALA A 411 -5.44 -5.39 -12.76
N VAL A 412 -4.39 -6.16 -12.54
CA VAL A 412 -3.80 -6.36 -11.23
C VAL A 412 -2.28 -6.20 -11.30
N PHE A 413 -1.74 -5.46 -10.35
CA PHE A 413 -0.29 -5.34 -10.16
C PHE A 413 0.14 -6.33 -9.08
N VAL A 414 0.97 -7.30 -9.47
CA VAL A 414 1.46 -8.36 -8.58
C VAL A 414 2.81 -7.99 -8.02
N ILE A 415 2.88 -7.85 -6.70
CA ILE A 415 4.08 -7.43 -5.95
C ILE A 415 4.57 -8.54 -5.04
N SER A 416 5.90 -8.71 -4.92
CA SER A 416 6.51 -9.73 -4.07
C SER A 416 6.46 -9.41 -2.57
N GLY A 417 5.98 -8.26 -2.19
CA GLY A 417 5.84 -7.78 -0.83
C GLY A 417 6.13 -6.30 -0.71
N LEU A 418 5.70 -5.70 0.39
CA LEU A 418 6.04 -4.32 0.69
C LEU A 418 7.47 -4.22 1.21
N PRO A 419 8.20 -3.15 0.89
CA PRO A 419 9.53 -2.92 1.42
C PRO A 419 9.56 -2.89 2.95
N GLY A 420 10.56 -3.52 3.53
CA GLY A 420 10.67 -3.71 4.98
C GLY A 420 10.18 -5.08 5.47
N THR A 421 9.43 -5.81 4.66
CA THR A 421 8.96 -7.17 4.94
C THR A 421 9.82 -8.23 4.25
N ARG A 422 10.63 -7.84 3.26
CA ARG A 422 11.58 -8.74 2.59
C ARG A 422 12.75 -9.02 3.50
N PRO A 423 13.20 -10.30 3.64
CA PRO A 423 14.49 -10.59 4.23
C PRO A 423 15.56 -9.80 3.45
N VAL A 424 16.33 -8.98 4.14
CA VAL A 424 17.48 -8.31 3.54
C VAL A 424 18.47 -9.41 3.18
N ALA A 425 18.60 -9.73 1.90
CA ALA A 425 19.67 -10.62 1.43
C ALA A 425 20.98 -9.99 1.89
N ASP A 426 21.80 -10.80 2.56
CA ASP A 426 23.07 -10.35 3.10
C ASP A 426 23.95 -9.78 1.97
N ARG A 427 24.12 -8.46 1.97
CA ARG A 427 24.97 -7.74 1.00
C ARG A 427 26.45 -7.77 1.39
N SER A 428 26.87 -8.71 2.23
CA SER A 428 28.25 -8.82 2.69
C SER A 428 29.24 -9.39 1.66
N ALA A 429 28.77 -9.87 0.52
CA ALA A 429 29.65 -10.19 -0.61
C ALA A 429 29.99 -8.90 -1.37
N ALA A 430 31.07 -8.24 -1.00
CA ALA A 430 31.62 -7.11 -1.75
C ALA A 430 32.12 -7.60 -3.13
N THR A 431 31.19 -7.64 -4.09
CA THR A 431 31.57 -7.69 -5.51
C THR A 431 32.13 -6.33 -5.92
N ALA A 432 33.06 -6.32 -6.87
CA ALA A 432 33.53 -5.07 -7.48
C ALA A 432 32.32 -4.24 -7.92
N PRO A 433 32.35 -2.89 -7.74
CA PRO A 433 31.21 -2.06 -8.07
C PRO A 433 30.85 -2.25 -9.55
N SER A 434 29.58 -2.51 -9.82
CA SER A 434 29.06 -2.62 -11.18
C SER A 434 29.16 -1.27 -11.91
N ALA A 435 29.06 -1.27 -13.25
CA ALA A 435 28.96 -0.05 -14.03
C ALA A 435 27.79 0.84 -13.53
N GLU A 436 26.71 0.23 -13.10
CA GLU A 436 25.57 0.88 -12.44
C GLU A 436 25.97 1.58 -11.14
N ASP A 437 26.71 0.90 -10.26
CA ASP A 437 27.16 1.49 -8.99
C ASP A 437 28.08 2.68 -9.22
N MET A 438 28.96 2.57 -10.19
CA MET A 438 29.89 3.65 -10.56
C MET A 438 29.17 4.84 -11.17
N TYR A 439 28.20 4.60 -12.04
CA TYR A 439 27.35 5.64 -12.61
C TYR A 439 26.54 6.36 -11.51
N ARG A 440 25.90 5.60 -10.62
CA ARG A 440 25.15 6.15 -9.47
C ARG A 440 26.02 6.95 -8.51
N ARG A 441 27.29 6.53 -8.28
CA ARG A 441 28.27 7.27 -7.48
C ARG A 441 28.62 8.59 -8.15
N GLY A 442 28.89 8.59 -9.47
CA GLY A 442 29.19 9.80 -10.24
C GLY A 442 28.05 10.82 -10.20
N ILE A 443 26.80 10.36 -10.30
CA ILE A 443 25.61 11.21 -10.12
C ILE A 443 25.55 11.81 -8.71
N ARG A 444 25.78 11.00 -7.69
CA ARG A 444 25.75 11.44 -6.29
C ARG A 444 26.81 12.49 -5.99
N ASP A 445 28.02 12.28 -6.52
CA ASP A 445 29.14 13.22 -6.33
C ASP A 445 28.90 14.53 -7.09
N PHE A 446 28.35 14.47 -8.29
CA PHE A 446 27.94 15.66 -9.06
C PHE A 446 26.87 16.47 -8.31
N LEU A 447 25.86 15.81 -7.76
CA LEU A 447 24.78 16.48 -7.01
C LEU A 447 25.28 17.10 -5.71
N LYS A 448 26.25 16.49 -5.03
CA LYS A 448 26.92 17.07 -3.86
C LYS A 448 27.67 18.37 -4.22
N THR A 449 28.38 18.37 -5.35
CA THR A 449 29.16 19.54 -5.80
C THR A 449 28.28 20.66 -6.39
N SER A 450 27.10 20.33 -6.91
CA SER A 450 26.15 21.31 -7.47
C SER A 450 25.20 21.92 -6.43
N GLY A 451 25.32 21.55 -5.14
CA GLY A 451 24.44 22.01 -4.07
C GLY A 451 23.01 21.44 -4.16
N LEU A 452 22.77 20.54 -5.12
CA LEU A 452 21.50 19.83 -5.22
C LEU A 452 21.50 18.63 -4.26
N PRO A 453 20.39 18.33 -3.59
CA PRO A 453 20.31 17.17 -2.72
C PRO A 453 20.55 15.90 -3.53
N ALA A 454 21.46 15.05 -3.03
CA ALA A 454 21.72 13.77 -3.67
C ALA A 454 20.46 12.89 -3.57
N PRO A 455 19.99 12.28 -4.67
CA PRO A 455 18.94 11.29 -4.59
C PRO A 455 19.40 10.16 -3.63
N GLY A 456 18.68 9.98 -2.52
CA GLY A 456 18.92 8.91 -1.55
C GLY A 456 20.01 9.16 -0.51
N ALA A 457 20.44 10.40 -0.25
CA ALA A 457 21.49 10.71 0.76
C ALA A 457 20.96 10.97 2.17
N GLU A 458 19.68 10.84 2.45
CA GLU A 458 19.14 11.10 3.77
C GLU A 458 18.22 10.00 4.28
N ARG A 459 18.62 9.43 5.45
CA ARG A 459 17.86 8.65 6.44
C ARG A 459 17.81 7.14 6.25
N SER A 460 17.82 6.42 7.38
CA SER A 460 17.38 5.02 7.52
C SER A 460 15.97 4.78 6.95
N ASP A 461 15.09 5.79 6.96
CA ASP A 461 13.82 5.82 6.22
C ASP A 461 14.01 5.92 4.70
N ALA A 462 15.11 6.47 4.20
CA ALA A 462 15.41 6.52 2.77
C ALA A 462 15.82 5.15 2.21
N GLU A 463 16.39 4.27 3.03
CA GLU A 463 16.63 2.88 2.61
C GLU A 463 15.33 2.08 2.52
N ARG A 464 14.37 2.30 3.42
CA ARG A 464 13.02 1.74 3.28
C ARG A 464 12.34 2.24 2.00
N ARG A 465 12.47 3.54 1.67
CA ARG A 465 11.91 4.12 0.44
C ARG A 465 12.66 3.75 -0.84
N LYS A 466 13.94 3.39 -0.75
CA LYS A 466 14.73 2.95 -1.91
C LYS A 466 14.16 1.69 -2.56
N ASN A 467 13.50 0.86 -1.78
CA ASN A 467 12.81 -0.33 -2.24
C ASN A 467 11.33 -0.05 -2.63
N MET A 468 10.77 1.14 -2.34
CA MET A 468 9.43 1.54 -2.77
C MET A 468 9.40 2.15 -4.18
N GLY A 469 10.55 2.57 -4.71
CA GLY A 469 10.59 3.31 -5.98
C GLY A 469 10.00 2.57 -7.17
N GLU A 470 10.14 1.26 -7.22
CA GLU A 470 9.55 0.41 -8.26
C GLU A 470 8.04 0.32 -8.12
N ILE A 471 7.56 0.10 -6.90
CA ILE A 471 6.13 0.03 -6.60
C ILE A 471 5.48 1.39 -6.81
N ASP A 472 6.02 2.46 -6.21
CA ASP A 472 5.51 3.83 -6.37
C ASP A 472 5.51 4.29 -7.82
N GLY A 473 6.56 3.93 -8.59
CA GLY A 473 6.67 4.22 -10.01
C GLY A 473 5.59 3.54 -10.83
N MET A 474 5.30 2.26 -10.57
CA MET A 474 4.22 1.54 -11.24
C MET A 474 2.85 2.08 -10.84
N ILE A 475 2.60 2.34 -9.56
CA ILE A 475 1.35 2.98 -9.10
C ILE A 475 1.14 4.32 -9.82
N LYS A 476 2.19 5.14 -9.92
CA LYS A 476 2.14 6.40 -10.65
C LYS A 476 1.80 6.21 -12.12
N LEU A 477 2.47 5.29 -12.83
CA LEU A 477 2.20 4.98 -14.24
C LEU A 477 0.75 4.52 -14.47
N LEU A 478 0.23 3.66 -13.60
CA LEU A 478 -1.14 3.14 -13.69
C LEU A 478 -2.19 4.22 -13.42
N LEU A 479 -2.01 5.05 -12.38
CA LEU A 479 -2.90 6.18 -12.08
C LEU A 479 -2.93 7.20 -13.21
N GLU A 480 -1.76 7.60 -13.72
CA GLU A 480 -1.65 8.55 -14.83
C GLU A 480 -2.20 8.00 -16.15
N SER A 481 -2.16 6.67 -16.34
CA SER A 481 -2.76 5.98 -17.48
C SER A 481 -4.25 5.67 -17.31
N LYS A 482 -4.86 6.02 -16.17
CA LYS A 482 -6.28 5.80 -15.84
C LYS A 482 -6.71 4.33 -15.82
N VAL A 483 -5.77 3.43 -15.59
CA VAL A 483 -6.03 1.99 -15.48
C VAL A 483 -6.84 1.70 -14.22
N GLN A 484 -7.83 0.85 -14.34
CA GLN A 484 -8.63 0.37 -13.21
C GLN A 484 -7.97 -0.90 -12.66
N PHE A 485 -7.27 -0.79 -11.52
CA PHE A 485 -6.41 -1.89 -11.05
C PHE A 485 -6.53 -2.15 -9.54
N ASP A 486 -6.16 -3.38 -9.17
CA ASP A 486 -5.88 -3.81 -7.81
C ASP A 486 -4.40 -4.19 -7.64
N VAL A 487 -3.97 -4.45 -6.41
CA VAL A 487 -2.62 -4.91 -6.07
C VAL A 487 -2.73 -6.20 -5.29
N MET A 488 -1.91 -7.21 -5.63
CA MET A 488 -1.97 -8.54 -5.01
C MET A 488 -0.59 -9.14 -4.79
N GLU A 489 -0.54 -10.14 -3.92
CA GLU A 489 0.63 -10.99 -3.71
C GLU A 489 0.69 -12.13 -4.75
N PRO A 490 1.88 -12.73 -5.02
CA PRO A 490 2.04 -13.78 -6.02
C PRO A 490 1.18 -15.02 -5.78
N ASN A 491 0.90 -15.34 -4.52
CA ASN A 491 0.09 -16.51 -4.12
C ASN A 491 -1.42 -16.26 -4.15
N ALA A 492 -1.86 -15.02 -4.44
CA ALA A 492 -3.27 -14.69 -4.52
C ALA A 492 -3.90 -15.16 -5.86
N HIS A 493 -5.24 -15.04 -5.96
CA HIS A 493 -5.99 -15.44 -7.17
C HIS A 493 -6.08 -14.29 -8.17
N TRP A 494 -4.94 -13.90 -8.74
CA TRP A 494 -4.82 -12.82 -9.72
C TRP A 494 -5.29 -13.21 -11.14
N GLU A 495 -5.49 -14.49 -11.42
CA GLU A 495 -5.91 -15.00 -12.74
C GLU A 495 -7.30 -14.52 -13.18
N ARG A 496 -8.09 -13.97 -12.28
CA ARG A 496 -9.42 -13.41 -12.55
C ARG A 496 -9.41 -12.06 -13.29
N TYR A 497 -8.26 -11.37 -13.30
CA TYR A 497 -8.13 -10.08 -13.97
C TYR A 497 -7.75 -10.24 -15.44
N PRO A 498 -8.23 -9.36 -16.35
CA PRO A 498 -7.85 -9.39 -17.78
C PRO A 498 -6.36 -9.15 -18.04
N LEU A 499 -5.72 -8.30 -17.21
CA LEU A 499 -4.30 -7.95 -17.32
C LEU A 499 -3.59 -8.17 -15.98
N VAL A 500 -2.49 -8.91 -16.03
CA VAL A 500 -1.54 -9.07 -14.92
C VAL A 500 -0.27 -8.28 -15.23
N ILE A 501 0.15 -7.43 -14.30
CA ILE A 501 1.39 -6.66 -14.38
C ILE A 501 2.30 -7.16 -13.26
N LEU A 502 3.51 -7.59 -13.60
CA LEU A 502 4.47 -8.10 -12.63
C LEU A 502 5.38 -6.97 -12.14
N GLU A 503 5.67 -6.95 -10.84
CA GLU A 503 6.74 -6.12 -10.28
C GLU A 503 8.08 -6.43 -10.97
N GLU A 504 8.93 -5.43 -11.17
CA GLU A 504 10.15 -5.52 -12.00
C GLU A 504 11.14 -6.61 -11.59
N ASP A 505 11.28 -6.80 -10.28
CA ASP A 505 12.18 -7.80 -9.70
C ASP A 505 11.42 -8.96 -9.06
N LEU A 506 10.16 -9.17 -9.44
CA LEU A 506 9.36 -10.28 -8.91
C LEU A 506 10.04 -11.62 -9.22
N PRO A 507 10.36 -12.41 -8.18
CA PRO A 507 10.94 -13.73 -8.40
C PRO A 507 9.88 -14.67 -8.98
N VAL A 508 10.02 -15.04 -10.25
CA VAL A 508 9.16 -16.04 -10.90
C VAL A 508 9.81 -17.41 -10.73
N ASP A 509 9.20 -18.30 -9.98
CA ASP A 509 9.58 -19.72 -9.91
C ASP A 509 8.83 -20.57 -10.95
N GLY A 510 9.16 -21.86 -11.03
CA GLY A 510 8.52 -22.76 -11.98
C GLY A 510 7.00 -22.90 -11.79
N GLY A 511 6.53 -22.86 -10.55
CA GLY A 511 5.09 -22.94 -10.23
C GLY A 511 4.34 -21.70 -10.70
N MET A 512 4.88 -20.53 -10.46
CA MET A 512 4.32 -19.27 -10.93
C MET A 512 4.38 -19.17 -12.46
N ALA A 513 5.47 -19.62 -13.08
CA ALA A 513 5.59 -19.65 -14.55
C ALA A 513 4.49 -20.50 -15.19
N GLU A 514 4.21 -21.69 -14.66
CA GLU A 514 3.11 -22.55 -15.16
C GLU A 514 1.73 -21.91 -14.97
N ARG A 515 1.47 -21.23 -13.85
CA ARG A 515 0.25 -20.45 -13.65
C ARG A 515 0.11 -19.33 -14.69
N LEU A 516 1.20 -18.58 -14.97
CA LEU A 516 1.23 -17.54 -16.00
C LEU A 516 0.99 -18.12 -17.40
N HIS A 517 1.58 -19.26 -17.73
CA HIS A 517 1.34 -19.95 -19.00
C HIS A 517 -0.12 -20.38 -19.17
N ALA A 518 -0.70 -20.99 -18.13
CA ALA A 518 -2.12 -21.38 -18.14
C ALA A 518 -3.04 -20.16 -18.28
N TYR A 519 -2.75 -19.08 -17.58
CA TYR A 519 -3.49 -17.82 -17.63
C TYR A 519 -3.46 -17.20 -19.04
N ILE A 520 -2.27 -17.12 -19.68
CA ILE A 520 -2.13 -16.58 -21.04
C ILE A 520 -2.86 -17.48 -22.06
N ALA A 521 -2.80 -18.80 -21.90
CA ALA A 521 -3.50 -19.75 -22.75
C ALA A 521 -5.04 -19.59 -22.68
N GLN A 522 -5.57 -19.13 -21.54
CA GLN A 522 -6.98 -18.80 -21.35
C GLN A 522 -7.36 -17.40 -21.88
N GLY A 523 -6.44 -16.66 -22.46
CA GLY A 523 -6.67 -15.33 -23.06
C GLY A 523 -6.30 -14.15 -22.16
N GLY A 524 -5.75 -14.39 -20.97
CA GLY A 524 -5.21 -13.35 -20.09
C GLY A 524 -3.98 -12.67 -20.69
N ALA A 525 -3.76 -11.41 -20.32
CA ALA A 525 -2.62 -10.63 -20.78
C ALA A 525 -1.62 -10.38 -19.64
N VAL A 526 -0.32 -10.33 -19.98
CA VAL A 526 0.75 -10.13 -19.01
C VAL A 526 1.66 -8.99 -19.45
N MET A 527 2.01 -8.11 -18.55
CA MET A 527 3.04 -7.10 -18.72
C MET A 527 4.21 -7.41 -17.79
N VAL A 528 5.39 -7.48 -18.35
CA VAL A 528 6.66 -7.88 -17.69
C VAL A 528 7.68 -6.78 -17.89
N SER A 529 8.53 -6.60 -16.92
CA SER A 529 9.59 -5.59 -16.98
C SER A 529 10.85 -6.14 -16.29
N ASN A 530 12.02 -5.86 -16.88
CA ASN A 530 13.33 -6.19 -16.34
C ASN A 530 13.47 -7.68 -15.96
N GLU A 531 13.72 -8.02 -14.69
CA GLU A 531 14.00 -9.39 -14.22
C GLU A 531 12.75 -10.24 -13.96
N SER A 532 11.55 -9.66 -13.94
CA SER A 532 10.32 -10.45 -13.76
C SER A 532 9.99 -11.38 -14.94
N GLY A 533 10.71 -11.25 -16.06
CA GLY A 533 10.70 -12.21 -17.17
C GLY A 533 11.57 -13.46 -16.96
N LEU A 534 12.35 -13.53 -15.87
CA LEU A 534 13.34 -14.57 -15.63
C LEU A 534 12.86 -15.62 -14.62
N LEU A 535 13.32 -16.86 -14.81
CA LEU A 535 13.23 -17.92 -13.80
C LEU A 535 14.38 -17.76 -12.81
N LYS A 536 14.07 -17.46 -11.56
CA LYS A 536 15.02 -17.07 -10.51
C LYS A 536 16.19 -18.06 -10.30
N ALA A 537 16.00 -19.34 -10.53
CA ALA A 537 17.00 -20.37 -10.25
C ALA A 537 17.91 -20.72 -11.43
N GLN A 538 17.66 -20.25 -12.66
CA GLN A 538 18.25 -20.80 -13.87
C GLN A 538 18.86 -19.76 -14.82
N GLU A 539 18.80 -18.47 -14.50
CA GLU A 539 19.16 -17.38 -15.44
C GLU A 539 18.54 -17.52 -16.84
N THR A 540 17.45 -18.26 -16.94
CA THR A 540 16.65 -18.49 -18.15
C THR A 540 15.34 -17.75 -18.05
N SER A 541 14.65 -17.58 -19.19
CA SER A 541 13.38 -16.85 -19.24
C SER A 541 12.20 -17.82 -19.36
N TRP A 542 11.15 -17.60 -18.55
CA TRP A 542 9.87 -18.26 -18.77
C TRP A 542 9.15 -17.73 -20.03
N LEU A 543 9.65 -16.63 -20.60
CA LEU A 543 9.10 -16.00 -21.81
C LEU A 543 9.58 -16.64 -23.12
N GLU A 544 10.52 -17.56 -23.09
CA GLU A 544 11.04 -18.23 -24.30
C GLU A 544 9.95 -18.89 -25.14
N ARG A 545 8.93 -19.44 -24.47
CA ARG A 545 7.74 -20.02 -25.12
C ARG A 545 7.00 -19.04 -26.04
N TYR A 546 7.17 -17.74 -25.79
CA TYR A 546 6.55 -16.67 -26.58
C TYR A 546 7.52 -16.03 -27.56
N GLY A 547 8.69 -16.61 -27.77
CA GLY A 547 9.72 -16.11 -28.69
C GLY A 547 10.49 -14.90 -28.15
N LEU A 548 10.53 -14.74 -26.82
CA LEU A 548 11.29 -13.69 -26.13
C LEU A 548 12.44 -14.34 -25.38
N HIS A 549 13.66 -14.25 -25.94
CA HIS A 549 14.86 -14.92 -25.44
C HIS A 549 15.78 -13.98 -24.71
N TYR A 550 16.08 -14.29 -23.46
CA TYR A 550 17.00 -13.51 -22.62
C TYR A 550 18.45 -13.88 -22.92
N GLU A 551 19.28 -12.86 -23.16
CA GLU A 551 20.72 -13.01 -23.41
C GLU A 551 21.61 -12.20 -22.45
N GLY A 552 21.14 -12.02 -21.20
CA GLY A 552 21.90 -11.36 -20.14
C GLY A 552 21.55 -9.86 -19.96
N LYS A 553 22.21 -9.25 -18.99
CA LYS A 553 22.12 -7.80 -18.76
C LYS A 553 22.96 -7.06 -19.80
N SER A 554 22.56 -5.82 -20.12
CA SER A 554 23.43 -4.92 -20.89
C SER A 554 24.71 -4.64 -20.09
N GLU A 555 25.83 -4.65 -20.79
CA GLU A 555 27.12 -4.24 -20.22
C GLU A 555 27.25 -2.72 -20.06
N PHE A 556 26.34 -1.98 -20.73
CA PHE A 556 26.32 -0.52 -20.73
C PHE A 556 25.32 0.04 -19.72
N TYR A 557 25.74 1.03 -18.96
CA TYR A 557 24.94 1.76 -18.01
C TYR A 557 25.31 3.26 -18.03
N PRO A 558 24.46 4.17 -18.53
CA PRO A 558 23.13 3.92 -19.11
C PRO A 558 23.20 3.27 -20.51
N SER A 559 22.04 2.74 -20.95
CA SER A 559 21.79 2.29 -22.32
C SER A 559 20.85 3.27 -23.02
N TYR A 560 20.47 2.97 -24.26
CA TYR A 560 19.54 3.78 -25.04
C TYR A 560 18.38 2.92 -25.57
N LEU A 561 17.25 3.56 -25.85
CA LEU A 561 16.11 2.98 -26.58
C LEU A 561 15.91 3.79 -27.85
N ILE A 562 15.81 3.12 -28.99
CA ILE A 562 15.59 3.74 -30.27
C ILE A 562 14.10 3.63 -30.61
N ALA A 563 13.42 4.78 -30.61
CA ALA A 563 12.07 4.89 -31.11
C ALA A 563 12.10 5.35 -32.57
N GLU A 564 11.56 4.53 -33.46
CA GLU A 564 11.36 4.92 -34.87
C GLU A 564 10.09 5.76 -35.01
N ASP A 565 10.03 6.61 -36.05
CA ASP A 565 8.89 7.48 -36.30
C ASP A 565 7.57 6.71 -36.39
N GLY A 566 6.61 7.15 -35.58
CA GLY A 566 5.26 6.59 -35.54
C GLY A 566 5.12 5.25 -34.83
N LEU A 567 6.21 4.60 -34.41
CA LEU A 567 6.15 3.30 -33.73
C LEU A 567 5.57 3.43 -32.32
N ILE A 568 5.98 4.45 -31.57
CA ILE A 568 5.45 4.78 -30.25
C ILE A 568 4.69 6.11 -30.34
N GLY A 569 3.37 6.06 -30.29
CA GLY A 569 2.53 7.24 -30.47
C GLY A 569 2.88 8.36 -29.49
N GLY A 570 3.17 9.56 -30.04
CA GLY A 570 3.54 10.75 -29.29
C GLY A 570 5.04 10.92 -29.00
N LEU A 571 5.89 9.97 -29.40
CA LEU A 571 7.34 10.11 -29.32
C LEU A 571 7.93 10.45 -30.70
N PRO A 572 8.78 11.48 -30.82
CA PRO A 572 9.60 11.66 -32.00
C PRO A 572 10.66 10.58 -32.15
N SER A 573 11.18 10.39 -33.37
CA SER A 573 12.35 9.55 -33.60
C SER A 573 13.55 10.10 -32.87
N TYR A 574 14.05 9.35 -31.90
CA TYR A 574 15.16 9.77 -31.03
C TYR A 574 15.78 8.62 -30.28
N GLU A 575 16.98 8.81 -29.75
CA GLU A 575 17.71 7.90 -28.90
C GLU A 575 17.41 8.22 -27.42
N TYR A 576 16.39 7.58 -26.88
CA TYR A 576 15.95 7.82 -25.49
C TYR A 576 16.85 7.10 -24.50
N VAL A 577 17.40 7.84 -23.53
CA VAL A 577 18.27 7.27 -22.50
C VAL A 577 17.50 6.36 -21.54
N LEU A 578 18.09 5.21 -21.20
CA LEU A 578 17.63 4.27 -20.17
C LEU A 578 18.51 4.44 -18.92
N TYR A 579 18.07 5.28 -18.00
CA TYR A 579 18.86 5.70 -16.83
C TYR A 579 19.14 4.56 -15.83
N GLU A 580 18.33 3.51 -15.79
CA GLU A 580 18.43 2.43 -14.81
C GLU A 580 18.98 1.11 -15.39
N GLY A 581 19.60 1.20 -16.56
CA GLY A 581 20.17 0.04 -17.26
C GLY A 581 19.14 -0.69 -18.13
N ALA A 582 19.57 -1.83 -18.68
CA ALA A 582 18.71 -2.65 -19.54
C ALA A 582 19.11 -4.13 -19.50
N THR A 583 18.20 -4.98 -19.97
CA THR A 583 18.39 -6.40 -20.25
C THR A 583 18.31 -6.65 -21.76
N ARG A 584 19.01 -7.66 -22.25
CA ARG A 584 19.11 -7.99 -23.67
C ARG A 584 18.11 -9.09 -24.02
N TRP A 585 17.17 -8.75 -24.88
CA TRP A 585 16.10 -9.63 -25.31
C TRP A 585 16.09 -9.78 -26.84
N ARG A 586 16.15 -11.00 -27.32
CA ARG A 586 16.01 -11.30 -28.75
C ARG A 586 14.60 -11.78 -29.06
N THR A 587 14.00 -11.26 -30.12
CA THR A 587 12.67 -11.68 -30.57
C THR A 587 12.75 -12.73 -31.67
N GLN A 588 11.91 -13.77 -31.60
CA GLN A 588 11.80 -14.82 -32.60
C GLN A 588 10.32 -15.18 -32.89
N GLY A 589 10.06 -15.73 -34.05
CA GLY A 589 8.73 -16.22 -34.45
C GLY A 589 7.70 -15.10 -34.52
N ALA A 590 6.64 -15.20 -33.70
CA ALA A 590 5.55 -14.20 -33.62
C ALA A 590 5.87 -12.97 -32.78
N ALA A 591 6.97 -13.00 -32.02
CA ALA A 591 7.37 -11.88 -31.18
C ALA A 591 7.86 -10.70 -32.04
N LYS A 592 7.43 -9.50 -31.68
CA LYS A 592 7.75 -8.26 -32.37
C LYS A 592 8.70 -7.41 -31.52
N ASN A 593 9.80 -6.96 -32.09
CA ASN A 593 10.63 -5.91 -31.54
C ASN A 593 9.97 -4.57 -31.84
N LEU A 594 9.49 -3.87 -30.83
CA LEU A 594 8.79 -2.58 -30.96
C LEU A 594 9.73 -1.39 -30.77
N ALA A 595 10.87 -1.58 -30.11
CA ALA A 595 11.92 -0.58 -30.01
C ALA A 595 13.25 -1.27 -29.68
N LYS A 596 14.30 -0.91 -30.40
CA LYS A 596 15.62 -1.52 -30.26
C LYS A 596 16.38 -0.96 -29.05
N LEU A 597 17.17 -1.82 -28.41
CA LEU A 597 18.17 -1.41 -27.44
C LEU A 597 19.36 -0.79 -28.18
N GLY A 598 19.77 0.39 -27.76
CA GLY A 598 20.93 1.09 -28.26
C GLY A 598 22.06 1.12 -27.21
N VAL A 599 23.27 1.24 -27.69
CA VAL A 599 24.47 1.27 -26.85
C VAL A 599 25.21 2.60 -27.01
N PRO A 600 25.93 3.07 -25.96
CA PRO A 600 26.78 4.26 -26.05
C PRO A 600 28.12 3.95 -26.76
N LEU A 601 28.86 4.97 -27.13
CA LEU A 601 30.19 4.87 -27.72
C LEU A 601 31.15 4.02 -26.86
N PHE A 602 31.07 4.12 -25.56
CA PHE A 602 31.78 3.30 -24.61
C PHE A 602 31.17 3.41 -23.22
N GLN A 603 31.41 2.42 -22.36
CA GLN A 603 31.05 2.51 -20.94
C GLN A 603 32.00 3.46 -20.20
N ARG A 604 31.42 4.47 -19.54
CA ARG A 604 32.21 5.38 -18.71
C ARG A 604 32.71 4.67 -17.45
N MET A 605 34.04 4.67 -17.27
CA MET A 605 34.75 4.08 -16.14
C MET A 605 35.81 5.08 -15.62
N PRO A 606 36.41 4.87 -14.42
CA PRO A 606 37.47 5.73 -13.90
C PRO A 606 38.67 5.88 -14.85
N GLU A 607 39.01 4.81 -15.55
CA GLU A 607 40.14 4.74 -16.47
C GLU A 607 39.77 5.17 -17.91
N HIS A 608 38.47 5.20 -18.22
CA HIS A 608 37.95 5.50 -19.53
C HIS A 608 36.71 6.40 -19.42
N TYR A 609 36.93 7.70 -19.43
CA TYR A 609 35.91 8.70 -19.12
C TYR A 609 35.81 9.81 -20.14
N THR A 610 34.74 10.57 -20.05
CA THR A 610 34.50 11.82 -20.75
C THR A 610 34.14 12.92 -19.74
N GLY A 611 34.30 14.20 -20.11
CA GLY A 611 33.87 15.32 -19.29
C GLY A 611 32.34 15.40 -19.10
N HIS A 612 31.58 14.61 -19.85
CA HIS A 612 30.12 14.52 -19.73
C HIS A 612 29.73 13.38 -18.81
N ARG A 613 28.49 13.43 -18.32
CA ARG A 613 27.93 12.44 -17.40
C ARG A 613 27.82 11.04 -18.01
N GLN A 614 27.57 10.96 -19.32
CA GLN A 614 27.46 9.73 -20.10
C GLN A 614 28.03 9.96 -21.50
N THR A 615 28.31 8.88 -22.23
CA THR A 615 28.72 8.95 -23.62
C THR A 615 27.50 8.98 -24.54
N PRO A 616 27.58 9.63 -25.71
CA PRO A 616 26.49 9.65 -26.70
C PRO A 616 26.14 8.23 -27.19
N PHE A 617 24.94 8.11 -27.76
CA PHE A 617 24.55 6.93 -28.51
C PHE A 617 25.52 6.63 -29.67
N ASP A 618 25.83 5.36 -29.89
CA ASP A 618 26.66 4.89 -31.00
C ASP A 618 25.81 4.17 -32.06
N HIS A 619 25.21 3.03 -31.69
CA HIS A 619 24.40 2.27 -32.63
C HIS A 619 23.26 1.48 -31.94
N ALA A 620 22.25 1.12 -32.74
CA ALA A 620 21.19 0.22 -32.31
C ALA A 620 21.66 -1.24 -32.41
N THR A 621 21.29 -2.05 -31.44
CA THR A 621 21.55 -3.50 -31.44
C THR A 621 20.37 -4.26 -32.05
N GLU A 622 20.51 -5.58 -32.17
CA GLU A 622 19.43 -6.48 -32.54
C GLU A 622 18.48 -6.80 -31.35
N TYR A 623 18.83 -6.37 -30.14
CA TYR A 623 18.03 -6.62 -28.95
C TYR A 623 16.83 -5.66 -28.87
N ALA A 624 15.75 -6.17 -28.28
CA ALA A 624 14.57 -5.35 -28.02
C ALA A 624 14.66 -4.69 -26.64
N ALA A 625 14.44 -3.38 -26.61
CA ALA A 625 14.12 -2.64 -25.40
C ALA A 625 12.63 -2.68 -25.07
N LEU A 626 11.77 -2.76 -26.12
CA LEU A 626 10.33 -3.03 -26.01
C LEU A 626 9.97 -4.16 -26.96
N ALA A 627 9.25 -5.15 -26.46
CA ALA A 627 8.77 -6.27 -27.28
C ALA A 627 7.34 -6.68 -26.92
N CYS A 628 6.64 -7.27 -27.88
CA CYS A 628 5.30 -7.81 -27.69
C CYS A 628 5.15 -9.16 -28.40
N SER A 629 4.50 -10.13 -27.74
CA SER A 629 4.15 -11.42 -28.33
C SER A 629 2.76 -11.84 -27.90
N GLY A 630 1.79 -11.72 -28.80
CA GLY A 630 0.38 -12.01 -28.49
C GLY A 630 -0.13 -11.18 -27.31
N LYS A 631 -0.35 -11.84 -26.19
CA LYS A 631 -0.84 -11.23 -24.94
C LYS A 631 0.27 -10.87 -23.94
N VAL A 632 1.54 -10.91 -24.34
CA VAL A 632 2.68 -10.59 -23.50
C VAL A 632 3.33 -9.31 -23.98
N ALA A 633 3.50 -8.34 -23.08
CA ALA A 633 4.25 -7.11 -23.29
C ALA A 633 5.50 -7.11 -22.41
N LEU A 634 6.65 -6.80 -22.97
CA LEU A 634 7.96 -6.82 -22.29
C LEU A 634 8.66 -5.47 -22.39
N PHE A 635 9.10 -4.97 -21.24
CA PHE A 635 10.10 -3.92 -21.13
C PHE A 635 11.46 -4.55 -20.81
N GLY A 636 12.45 -4.39 -21.68
CA GLY A 636 13.83 -4.84 -21.46
C GLY A 636 14.60 -3.92 -20.49
N PHE A 637 13.92 -3.16 -19.65
CA PHE A 637 14.49 -2.27 -18.65
C PHE A 637 13.47 -2.00 -17.52
N PRO A 638 13.90 -1.54 -16.33
CA PRO A 638 13.02 -1.29 -15.20
C PRO A 638 12.22 0.02 -15.41
N ILE A 639 11.09 -0.07 -16.11
CA ILE A 639 10.27 1.09 -16.50
C ILE A 639 9.71 1.85 -15.29
N ALA A 640 9.26 1.15 -14.25
CA ALA A 640 8.66 1.77 -13.07
C ALA A 640 9.70 2.52 -12.24
N LEU A 641 10.84 1.88 -11.93
CA LEU A 641 11.94 2.52 -11.22
C LEU A 641 12.51 3.70 -12.01
N SER A 642 12.66 3.54 -13.33
CA SER A 642 13.13 4.61 -14.21
C SER A 642 12.18 5.82 -14.18
N TYR A 643 10.87 5.56 -14.20
CA TYR A 643 9.87 6.63 -14.13
C TYR A 643 9.83 7.30 -12.77
N TYR A 644 9.90 6.52 -11.70
CA TYR A 644 9.97 7.05 -10.33
C TYR A 644 11.14 8.03 -10.14
N ARG A 645 12.33 7.65 -10.63
CA ARG A 645 13.55 8.43 -10.42
C ARG A 645 13.71 9.62 -11.35
N ALA A 646 13.39 9.45 -12.62
CA ALA A 646 13.61 10.48 -13.63
C ALA A 646 12.38 11.33 -13.93
N ASN A 647 11.17 10.85 -13.64
CA ASN A 647 9.89 11.45 -14.04
C ASN A 647 9.89 11.86 -15.53
N TYR A 648 10.51 11.03 -16.38
CA TYR A 648 10.75 11.34 -17.77
C TYR A 648 9.50 11.04 -18.60
N TRP A 649 8.93 12.05 -19.26
CA TRP A 649 7.67 11.95 -20.00
C TRP A 649 7.66 10.84 -21.05
N ALA A 650 8.82 10.56 -21.66
CA ALA A 650 8.96 9.51 -22.66
C ALA A 650 8.66 8.12 -22.10
N TYR A 651 9.04 7.85 -20.84
CA TYR A 651 8.73 6.57 -20.18
C TYR A 651 7.21 6.36 -19.99
N ASN A 652 6.47 7.41 -19.64
CA ASN A 652 5.02 7.35 -19.57
C ASN A 652 4.40 7.05 -20.95
N SER A 653 4.91 7.68 -22.01
CA SER A 653 4.48 7.43 -23.39
C SER A 653 4.76 5.99 -23.82
N MET A 654 5.94 5.45 -23.51
CA MET A 654 6.32 4.06 -23.76
C MET A 654 5.38 3.09 -23.00
N PHE A 655 5.15 3.36 -21.71
CA PHE A 655 4.25 2.55 -20.89
C PHE A 655 2.83 2.51 -21.46
N ARG A 656 2.26 3.66 -21.81
CA ARG A 656 0.92 3.75 -22.41
C ARG A 656 0.84 3.07 -23.77
N HIS A 657 1.92 3.12 -24.56
CA HIS A 657 1.99 2.40 -25.83
C HIS A 657 1.94 0.88 -25.59
N MET A 658 2.77 0.34 -24.71
CA MET A 658 2.83 -1.08 -24.39
C MET A 658 1.53 -1.56 -23.73
N LEU A 659 0.93 -0.75 -22.88
CA LEU A 659 -0.37 -1.03 -22.27
C LEU A 659 -1.45 -1.28 -23.34
N ARG A 660 -1.51 -0.46 -24.39
CA ARG A 660 -2.49 -0.62 -25.49
C ARG A 660 -2.28 -1.91 -26.31
N GLN A 661 -1.07 -2.48 -26.33
CA GLN A 661 -0.83 -3.78 -26.99
C GLN A 661 -1.58 -4.91 -26.28
N VAL A 662 -1.72 -4.83 -24.96
CA VAL A 662 -2.29 -5.89 -24.12
C VAL A 662 -3.67 -5.53 -23.55
N LEU A 663 -4.00 -4.24 -23.45
CA LEU A 663 -5.30 -3.71 -23.01
C LEU A 663 -5.83 -2.66 -24.01
N PRO A 664 -6.26 -3.07 -25.22
CA PRO A 664 -6.62 -2.16 -26.30
C PRO A 664 -7.92 -1.37 -26.07
N ALA A 665 -8.78 -1.84 -25.18
CA ALA A 665 -10.08 -1.25 -24.89
C ALA A 665 -10.26 -1.03 -23.39
N PRO A 666 -9.66 0.03 -22.82
CA PRO A 666 -9.77 0.33 -21.38
C PRO A 666 -11.22 0.63 -20.99
N LEU A 667 -11.55 0.39 -19.72
CA LEU A 667 -12.89 0.62 -19.17
C LEU A 667 -13.27 2.11 -19.15
N VAL A 668 -12.29 2.98 -18.88
CA VAL A 668 -12.49 4.42 -18.81
C VAL A 668 -11.44 5.15 -19.62
N GLU A 669 -11.87 6.07 -20.49
CA GLU A 669 -11.01 7.01 -21.19
C GLU A 669 -11.43 8.45 -20.86
N THR A 670 -10.49 9.36 -20.78
CA THR A 670 -10.75 10.76 -20.47
C THR A 670 -9.68 11.70 -21.03
N ASN A 671 -10.05 12.96 -21.27
CA ASN A 671 -9.12 14.04 -21.54
C ASN A 671 -8.60 14.74 -20.28
N ALA A 672 -8.98 14.25 -19.08
CA ALA A 672 -8.49 14.81 -17.82
C ALA A 672 -6.95 14.72 -17.74
N PRO A 673 -6.29 15.70 -17.12
CA PRO A 673 -4.83 15.69 -16.94
C PRO A 673 -4.29 14.39 -16.33
N MET A 674 -3.02 14.05 -16.63
CA MET A 674 -2.38 12.84 -16.07
C MET A 674 -2.45 12.79 -14.54
N THR A 675 -2.34 13.93 -13.89
CA THR A 675 -2.40 14.06 -12.42
C THR A 675 -3.75 13.69 -11.80
N THR A 676 -4.83 13.72 -12.59
CA THR A 676 -6.18 13.38 -12.11
C THR A 676 -6.29 11.89 -11.82
N GLU A 677 -6.73 11.51 -10.64
CA GLU A 677 -7.09 10.11 -10.35
C GLU A 677 -8.51 9.82 -10.86
N VAL A 678 -8.66 8.72 -11.60
CA VAL A 678 -9.96 8.29 -12.15
C VAL A 678 -10.20 6.83 -11.77
N THR A 679 -11.31 6.57 -11.08
CA THR A 679 -11.69 5.22 -10.67
C THR A 679 -13.13 4.90 -11.10
N LEU A 680 -13.42 3.61 -11.23
CA LEU A 680 -14.72 3.09 -11.59
C LEU A 680 -15.24 2.18 -10.49
N THR A 681 -16.47 2.42 -10.03
CA THR A 681 -17.16 1.58 -9.04
C THR A 681 -18.54 1.15 -9.55
N HIS A 682 -19.06 0.08 -8.99
CA HIS A 682 -20.35 -0.50 -9.33
C HIS A 682 -21.20 -0.73 -8.08
N GLN A 683 -22.49 -0.44 -8.17
CA GLN A 683 -23.50 -0.81 -7.18
C GLN A 683 -24.59 -1.66 -7.83
N THR A 684 -24.94 -2.77 -7.19
CA THR A 684 -26.06 -3.62 -7.62
C THR A 684 -27.40 -2.94 -7.34
N ALA A 685 -28.41 -3.29 -8.11
CA ALA A 685 -29.79 -2.86 -7.84
C ALA A 685 -30.25 -3.38 -6.48
N ARG A 686 -31.05 -2.55 -5.77
CA ARG A 686 -31.66 -2.89 -4.48
C ARG A 686 -33.10 -2.37 -4.42
N ALA A 687 -34.05 -3.30 -4.55
CA ALA A 687 -35.47 -2.96 -4.57
C ALA A 687 -35.99 -2.42 -3.21
N ASP A 688 -35.44 -2.90 -2.10
CA ASP A 688 -35.83 -2.50 -0.74
C ASP A 688 -35.58 -1.02 -0.42
N ILE A 689 -34.64 -0.38 -1.13
CA ILE A 689 -34.33 1.05 -1.00
C ILE A 689 -34.52 1.81 -2.33
N ASN A 690 -35.18 1.20 -3.30
CA ASN A 690 -35.42 1.77 -4.64
C ASN A 690 -34.12 2.29 -5.33
N ARG A 691 -33.02 1.55 -5.17
CA ARG A 691 -31.74 1.86 -5.80
C ARG A 691 -31.60 1.07 -7.11
N PRO A 692 -31.40 1.74 -8.27
CA PRO A 692 -31.08 1.05 -9.52
C PRO A 692 -29.66 0.47 -9.48
N GLU A 693 -29.38 -0.46 -10.40
CA GLU A 693 -27.98 -0.80 -10.73
C GLU A 693 -27.31 0.42 -11.34
N ARG A 694 -26.06 0.68 -10.95
CA ARG A 694 -25.29 1.82 -11.49
C ARG A 694 -23.79 1.63 -11.44
N TYR A 695 -23.13 2.28 -12.38
CA TYR A 695 -21.70 2.45 -12.41
C TYR A 695 -21.36 3.91 -12.11
N MET A 696 -20.31 4.14 -11.34
CA MET A 696 -19.88 5.48 -10.96
C MET A 696 -18.42 5.67 -11.37
N VAL A 697 -18.15 6.69 -12.19
CA VAL A 697 -16.80 7.18 -12.44
C VAL A 697 -16.50 8.30 -11.46
N HIS A 698 -15.48 8.12 -10.63
CA HIS A 698 -14.94 9.16 -9.78
C HIS A 698 -13.80 9.86 -10.49
N VAL A 699 -13.82 11.17 -10.53
CA VAL A 699 -12.75 12.01 -11.09
C VAL A 699 -12.23 12.89 -9.95
N VAL A 700 -11.04 12.59 -9.45
CA VAL A 700 -10.38 13.35 -8.38
C VAL A 700 -9.32 14.25 -9.02
N ASN A 701 -9.54 15.56 -8.97
CA ASN A 701 -8.66 16.57 -9.53
C ASN A 701 -7.45 16.80 -8.61
N PHE A 702 -6.48 15.89 -8.68
CA PHE A 702 -5.26 16.01 -7.92
C PHE A 702 -4.33 17.03 -8.62
N GLN A 703 -4.03 18.13 -7.95
CA GLN A 703 -3.13 19.14 -8.51
C GLN A 703 -1.67 18.69 -8.36
N PRO A 704 -0.84 18.89 -9.40
CA PRO A 704 0.57 18.62 -9.29
C PRO A 704 1.19 19.55 -8.25
N THR A 705 1.91 18.97 -7.31
CA THR A 705 2.63 19.72 -6.30
C THR A 705 4.07 19.95 -6.78
N ARG A 706 4.59 21.16 -6.60
CA ARG A 706 6.03 21.35 -6.64
C ARG A 706 6.61 20.62 -5.43
N SER A 707 7.47 19.66 -5.67
CA SER A 707 8.14 18.96 -4.57
C SER A 707 9.28 19.84 -4.07
N THR A 708 9.16 20.38 -2.87
CA THR A 708 10.34 20.78 -2.10
C THR A 708 10.90 19.54 -1.40
N VAL A 709 12.17 19.57 -1.00
CA VAL A 709 12.97 18.43 -0.56
C VAL A 709 12.33 17.59 0.59
N ARG A 710 11.28 18.07 1.25
CA ARG A 710 10.74 17.45 2.48
C ARG A 710 9.25 17.21 2.53
N SER A 711 8.44 17.91 1.75
CA SER A 711 6.99 17.76 1.76
C SER A 711 6.41 18.10 0.39
N PRO A 712 5.36 17.42 -0.06
CA PRO A 712 4.64 17.86 -1.25
C PRO A 712 4.00 19.22 -0.95
N ASP A 713 4.21 20.18 -1.85
CA ASP A 713 3.50 21.45 -1.79
C ASP A 713 2.03 21.21 -2.12
N PHE A 714 1.13 21.71 -1.33
CA PHE A 714 -0.30 21.62 -1.57
C PHE A 714 -0.88 23.02 -1.88
N PHE A 715 -1.66 23.10 -2.95
CA PHE A 715 -2.32 24.33 -3.33
C PHE A 715 -3.75 24.38 -2.79
N ASP A 716 -4.05 25.40 -2.03
CA ASP A 716 -5.34 25.59 -1.39
C ASP A 716 -6.44 26.08 -2.34
N ASP A 717 -6.03 26.61 -3.49
CA ASP A 717 -6.91 27.08 -4.56
C ASP A 717 -6.70 26.25 -5.83
N PRO A 718 -7.33 25.06 -5.92
CA PRO A 718 -7.15 24.17 -7.05
C PRO A 718 -7.78 24.75 -8.32
N VAL A 719 -7.04 24.68 -9.42
CA VAL A 719 -7.58 25.02 -10.74
C VAL A 719 -8.64 23.99 -11.11
N ALA A 720 -9.88 24.45 -11.28
CA ALA A 720 -10.96 23.56 -11.69
C ALA A 720 -10.75 23.07 -13.12
N LEU A 721 -10.99 21.79 -13.36
CA LEU A 721 -11.04 21.22 -14.70
C LEU A 721 -12.36 21.63 -15.37
N THR A 722 -12.32 21.94 -16.66
CA THR A 722 -13.49 22.28 -17.47
C THR A 722 -13.61 21.32 -18.66
N ASP A 723 -14.84 21.07 -19.07
CA ASP A 723 -15.18 20.26 -20.23
C ASP A 723 -14.51 18.88 -20.23
N VAL A 724 -14.55 18.22 -19.05
CA VAL A 724 -13.96 16.89 -18.87
C VAL A 724 -14.80 15.85 -19.60
N ILE A 725 -14.22 15.26 -20.63
CA ILE A 725 -14.83 14.15 -21.36
C ILE A 725 -14.54 12.86 -20.60
N VAL A 726 -15.59 12.10 -20.32
CA VAL A 726 -15.50 10.76 -19.75
C VAL A 726 -16.19 9.77 -20.68
N ARG A 727 -15.43 8.76 -21.13
CA ARG A 727 -15.91 7.64 -21.93
C ARG A 727 -15.85 6.38 -21.10
N VAL A 728 -16.95 5.66 -21.06
CA VAL A 728 -17.03 4.37 -20.35
C VAL A 728 -17.36 3.25 -21.32
N ASN A 729 -16.59 2.17 -21.25
CA ASN A 729 -16.76 1.00 -22.10
C ASN A 729 -17.44 -0.12 -21.31
N LEU A 730 -18.71 0.08 -20.99
CA LEU A 730 -19.54 -0.79 -20.15
C LEU A 730 -20.67 -1.42 -20.95
N PRO A 731 -21.22 -2.60 -20.54
CA PRO A 731 -22.31 -3.28 -21.22
C PRO A 731 -23.69 -2.65 -20.94
N LEU A 732 -23.79 -1.33 -21.05
CA LEU A 732 -24.99 -0.56 -20.79
C LEU A 732 -25.66 -0.16 -22.11
N LYS A 733 -26.97 -0.43 -22.26
CA LYS A 733 -27.69 -0.19 -23.54
C LYS A 733 -28.35 1.18 -23.63
N SER A 734 -29.02 1.64 -22.61
CA SER A 734 -29.65 2.97 -22.54
C SER A 734 -29.36 3.54 -21.15
N VAL A 735 -28.81 4.73 -21.10
CA VAL A 735 -28.21 5.24 -19.87
C VAL A 735 -28.57 6.68 -19.63
N LYS A 736 -29.00 6.96 -18.39
CA LYS A 736 -28.99 8.31 -17.80
C LYS A 736 -27.64 8.52 -17.13
N ALA A 737 -27.05 9.69 -17.31
CA ALA A 737 -25.81 10.06 -16.64
C ALA A 737 -26.03 11.33 -15.81
N ARG A 738 -25.38 11.39 -14.64
CA ARG A 738 -25.50 12.52 -13.71
C ARG A 738 -24.17 12.83 -13.05
N ALA A 739 -23.80 14.09 -13.00
CA ALA A 739 -22.77 14.63 -12.11
C ALA A 739 -23.39 14.80 -10.72
N VAL A 740 -22.98 13.93 -9.79
CA VAL A 740 -23.67 13.75 -8.49
C VAL A 740 -23.44 14.93 -7.56
N ASP A 741 -22.19 15.37 -7.40
CA ASP A 741 -21.84 16.48 -6.49
C ASP A 741 -22.37 17.82 -7.02
N ALA A 742 -22.28 18.01 -8.35
CA ALA A 742 -22.88 19.17 -9.03
C ALA A 742 -24.43 19.12 -9.10
N GLY A 743 -25.04 17.95 -8.86
CA GLY A 743 -26.48 17.77 -8.91
C GLY A 743 -27.10 17.92 -10.31
N MET A 744 -26.32 17.64 -11.38
CA MET A 744 -26.68 17.97 -12.75
C MET A 744 -26.75 16.72 -13.63
N ASP A 745 -27.81 16.61 -14.45
CA ASP A 745 -27.92 15.56 -15.45
C ASP A 745 -27.02 15.87 -16.66
N LEU A 746 -26.36 14.85 -17.19
CA LEU A 746 -25.42 14.95 -18.30
C LEU A 746 -26.00 14.34 -19.58
N GLN A 747 -25.77 14.98 -20.71
CA GLN A 747 -26.12 14.40 -22.02
C GLN A 747 -25.17 13.27 -22.35
N THR A 748 -25.74 12.09 -22.66
CA THR A 748 -24.99 10.92 -23.12
C THR A 748 -24.89 10.92 -24.64
N ARG A 749 -23.73 10.48 -25.15
CA ARG A 749 -23.46 10.24 -26.58
C ARG A 749 -22.82 8.86 -26.76
N ALA A 750 -22.96 8.29 -27.95
CA ALA A 750 -22.20 7.09 -28.31
C ALA A 750 -20.72 7.47 -28.42
N ALA A 751 -19.85 6.73 -27.74
CA ALA A 751 -18.42 6.88 -27.90
C ALA A 751 -17.93 6.21 -29.20
N PRO A 752 -16.82 6.69 -29.81
CA PRO A 752 -16.29 6.12 -31.07
C PRO A 752 -16.04 4.61 -31.01
N ASN A 753 -15.73 4.07 -29.83
CA ASN A 753 -15.40 2.65 -29.60
C ASN A 753 -16.61 1.81 -29.13
N GLY A 754 -17.85 2.35 -29.26
CA GLY A 754 -19.07 1.64 -28.87
C GLY A 754 -19.47 1.77 -27.41
N GLY A 755 -18.78 2.59 -26.63
CA GLY A 755 -19.12 2.95 -25.25
C GLY A 755 -20.03 4.18 -25.15
N ILE A 756 -20.12 4.76 -23.97
CA ILE A 756 -20.90 5.96 -23.63
C ILE A 756 -19.94 7.10 -23.32
N GLU A 757 -20.19 8.27 -23.90
CA GLU A 757 -19.46 9.50 -23.67
C GLU A 757 -20.35 10.53 -22.99
N VAL A 758 -19.80 11.23 -22.00
CA VAL A 758 -20.37 12.43 -21.37
C VAL A 758 -19.32 13.53 -21.26
N THR A 759 -19.77 14.77 -21.19
CA THR A 759 -18.92 15.93 -20.89
C THR A 759 -19.36 16.53 -19.56
N VAL A 760 -18.44 16.61 -18.61
CA VAL A 760 -18.63 17.25 -17.30
C VAL A 760 -18.14 18.70 -17.40
N PRO A 761 -19.00 19.70 -17.25
CA PRO A 761 -18.60 21.11 -17.50
C PRO A 761 -17.54 21.61 -16.54
N ARG A 762 -17.56 21.18 -15.27
CA ARG A 762 -16.62 21.68 -14.26
C ARG A 762 -16.41 20.66 -13.14
N ILE A 763 -15.16 20.42 -12.80
CA ILE A 763 -14.75 19.61 -11.64
C ILE A 763 -13.75 20.43 -10.82
N ALA A 764 -14.12 20.82 -9.60
CA ALA A 764 -13.21 21.56 -8.71
C ALA A 764 -12.19 20.63 -8.04
N ILE A 765 -12.64 19.74 -7.17
CA ILE A 765 -11.79 18.79 -6.43
C ILE A 765 -12.14 17.36 -6.82
N HIS A 766 -13.40 17.02 -6.83
CA HIS A 766 -13.90 15.67 -7.11
C HIS A 766 -15.31 15.72 -7.65
N GLU A 767 -15.62 14.83 -8.59
CA GLU A 767 -16.99 14.59 -9.07
C GLU A 767 -17.22 13.09 -9.22
N ILE A 768 -18.46 12.68 -8.96
CA ILE A 768 -18.94 11.34 -9.26
C ILE A 768 -19.88 11.44 -10.45
N ILE A 769 -19.58 10.73 -11.52
CA ILE A 769 -20.45 10.60 -12.68
C ILE A 769 -21.18 9.25 -12.56
N SER A 770 -22.46 9.25 -12.24
CA SER A 770 -23.28 8.03 -12.21
C SER A 770 -23.84 7.72 -13.59
N PHE A 771 -23.84 6.44 -13.95
CA PHE A 771 -24.45 5.87 -15.15
C PHE A 771 -25.47 4.83 -14.71
N GLU A 772 -26.75 5.08 -14.99
CA GLU A 772 -27.87 4.23 -14.59
C GLU A 772 -28.68 3.83 -15.82
N PRO A 773 -29.35 2.65 -15.83
CA PRO A 773 -30.33 2.31 -16.87
C PRO A 773 -31.37 3.43 -17.04
N ALA A 774 -31.71 3.77 -18.32
CA ALA A 774 -32.64 4.85 -18.63
C ALA A 774 -34.10 4.49 -18.28
#